data_4553f23eef35e201387f4cfa21c47f42
#
_entry.id   4553f23eef35e201387f4cfa21c47f42
#
_cell.length_a   1.000
_cell.length_b   1.000
_cell.length_c   1.000
_cell.angle_alpha   90.00
_cell.angle_beta   90.00
_cell.angle_gamma   90.00
#
_symmetry.space_group_name_H-M   'P 1'
#
loop_
_entity.id
_entity.type
_entity.pdbx_description
1 polymer ?
#
loop_
_entity_poly.entity_id
_entity_poly.type
_entity_poly.pdbx_seq_one_letter_code
_entity_poly.pdbx_strand_id
1 'polypeptide(L)'
;MKNHILLLLLLAPCLLFPVQAQTYVVSSLATPGAATFASDHIKDGTISLPFGAATHTIRVETNQQSATVSSDADWCQASYAAGELTLTVAENDGEDARTAILTVRSKDFRPLLLTVRQEARLAFAVISDTHVGNTFGAGYKVKIPQALQHLTGHGKLDLMAVVGDLTDNGRSGQYTEFVQFFGSDQNILNPVGKFLFMMGNHDNFDSNGQANYKSGLRKFNGNKSYPLHQYVLIKGYPFISISDLGSANNDITNPGNATVSYPTASVRQLERYLEKATEDAPGKPIFVFTHVPPRWTCYSTWVEFESEAWAMKVLNPVLNKYPQAVVFGGHSHYPLGDPRSIHQGANPNSSRNNFYTSINTASTTYSEINPGAVDAGIHPEGYAYVTEGMILLEQPNGDIEIRRYDTYRDVEIDPANRWVLKAPFDGSMFQYADIRDADDNPAGRPLRTGLPAPQFRDGAKLKAKPAAEEVKIVFPQATDDECVFRYNVRVRKGGNVVKSSFIFSQFYLNTDMPQSLSCTVSGLEPGTEYTAEVIGHDSYDNQSAPLTATFTTLSDDGSAPEAVGTWTFDDADNLLAGSGTATLTGAIMEKGSLAFSDNLASLGIQPVAGPAEANGAVTIPVGSGLKMTSNLEEQTLDTYTLLFDIRSEQLNGYTAIYQNDLTNKKDGSFFINNGQLGINTGGLGYHGSLTSGKWHRVVLAALNNAVSIYLDGVLIGKSTSANATAWGMSTGALFFLDNDGEEKPIETSEIRFWDSCLSGKQIAGLGSISGETPEPEPVPEAVSTWNFDVASDLLAQNGIATIVPAIHSKGSVTVRGTTAEASIAAVAGPANGNGAIAVPVGSSLMMKSNLGTDALTTYSIMWDIRANDLNGYSALLQNDLSNTKDGSLFILNGKVGLNGSHGMGYNGSLTAGKWHRVLFVVDEGYGTVYIDGVKVGQSNSSCDEHWKLSTGALFFADNDGEEKPIETAEIRFWDKALSPKQAQSLGSAVQ
;
A
#
# COMPACT_ATOMS: atom_id res chain seq x y z
N MET A 1 11.45 -58.64 -43.62
CA MET A 1 12.26 -57.62 -42.88
C MET A 1 13.53 -57.27 -43.67
N LYS A 2 13.46 -56.97 -44.97
CA LYS A 2 14.67 -56.60 -45.74
C LYS A 2 14.43 -55.46 -46.74
N ASN A 3 13.27 -54.82 -46.69
CA ASN A 3 12.90 -53.80 -47.71
C ASN A 3 12.68 -52.36 -47.15
N HIS A 4 13.04 -52.10 -45.89
CA HIS A 4 12.90 -50.76 -45.32
C HIS A 4 14.22 -49.98 -45.07
N ILE A 5 15.37 -50.60 -45.39
CA ILE A 5 16.68 -49.96 -45.18
C ILE A 5 17.13 -49.16 -46.44
N LEU A 6 16.55 -49.40 -47.57
CA LEU A 6 17.02 -48.76 -48.82
C LEU A 6 16.39 -47.38 -49.08
N LEU A 7 15.30 -47.03 -48.39
CA LEU A 7 14.64 -45.71 -48.60
C LEU A 7 15.21 -44.58 -47.74
N LEU A 8 15.90 -44.93 -46.62
CA LEU A 8 16.56 -43.93 -45.74
C LEU A 8 17.90 -43.44 -46.26
N LEU A 9 18.55 -44.17 -47.14
CA LEU A 9 19.84 -43.80 -47.71
C LEU A 9 19.75 -42.87 -48.91
N LEU A 10 18.55 -42.67 -49.49
CA LEU A 10 18.33 -41.77 -50.60
C LEU A 10 17.89 -40.36 -50.20
N LEU A 11 17.46 -40.19 -48.95
CA LEU A 11 17.12 -38.84 -48.40
C LEU A 11 18.27 -38.17 -47.68
N ALA A 12 19.29 -38.91 -47.29
CA ALA A 12 20.48 -38.37 -46.61
C ALA A 12 21.37 -37.48 -47.49
N PRO A 13 21.50 -37.69 -48.81
CA PRO A 13 22.36 -36.80 -49.59
C PRO A 13 21.78 -35.39 -49.81
N CYS A 14 20.46 -35.20 -49.74
CA CYS A 14 19.86 -33.88 -49.98
C CYS A 14 19.93 -32.94 -48.78
N LEU A 15 20.06 -33.46 -47.55
CA LEU A 15 20.21 -32.65 -46.35
C LEU A 15 21.66 -32.24 -46.03
N LEU A 16 22.65 -32.86 -46.75
CA LEU A 16 24.06 -32.55 -46.55
C LEU A 16 24.61 -31.50 -47.55
N PHE A 17 23.84 -31.11 -48.54
CA PHE A 17 24.31 -30.15 -49.57
C PHE A 17 24.61 -28.77 -49.10
N PRO A 18 23.85 -28.16 -48.13
CA PRO A 18 24.19 -26.82 -47.68
C PRO A 18 25.46 -26.76 -46.83
N VAL A 19 25.73 -27.83 -46.04
CA VAL A 19 26.92 -27.88 -45.16
C VAL A 19 28.21 -28.14 -45.95
N GLN A 20 28.13 -28.90 -46.97
CA GLN A 20 29.31 -29.11 -47.82
C GLN A 20 29.64 -27.89 -48.69
N ALA A 21 28.66 -27.09 -49.06
CA ALA A 21 28.92 -25.85 -49.78
C ALA A 21 29.72 -24.83 -48.98
N GLN A 22 29.44 -24.68 -47.68
CA GLN A 22 30.21 -23.79 -46.81
C GLN A 22 31.69 -24.23 -46.64
N THR A 23 31.93 -25.54 -46.41
CA THR A 23 33.28 -26.05 -46.23
C THR A 23 34.09 -25.98 -47.54
N TYR A 24 33.41 -26.07 -48.66
CA TYR A 24 34.04 -26.01 -49.96
C TYR A 24 34.53 -24.60 -50.36
N VAL A 25 33.81 -23.58 -49.90
CA VAL A 25 34.17 -22.19 -50.20
C VAL A 25 35.51 -21.81 -49.57
N VAL A 26 35.72 -22.19 -48.28
CA VAL A 26 36.97 -21.88 -47.55
C VAL A 26 38.15 -22.64 -48.14
N SER A 27 37.99 -23.87 -48.55
CA SER A 27 39.08 -24.66 -49.17
C SER A 27 39.43 -24.21 -50.59
N SER A 28 38.53 -23.56 -51.31
CA SER A 28 38.79 -23.03 -52.63
C SER A 28 39.62 -21.73 -52.65
N LEU A 29 39.70 -21.03 -51.54
CA LEU A 29 40.52 -19.83 -51.37
C LEU A 29 42.05 -20.14 -51.42
N ALA A 30 42.47 -21.35 -51.19
CA ALA A 30 43.84 -21.77 -51.15
C ALA A 30 44.36 -22.37 -52.50
N THR A 31 43.50 -22.53 -53.52
CA THR A 31 43.86 -23.13 -54.81
C THR A 31 44.27 -22.10 -55.84
N PRO A 32 45.40 -22.25 -56.54
CA PRO A 32 45.75 -21.34 -57.63
C PRO A 32 44.63 -21.18 -58.67
N GLY A 33 44.18 -19.95 -58.92
CA GLY A 33 43.05 -19.64 -59.79
C GLY A 33 41.67 -19.61 -59.15
N ALA A 34 41.55 -19.78 -57.80
CA ALA A 34 40.30 -19.53 -57.06
C ALA A 34 40.10 -18.01 -56.83
N ALA A 35 38.84 -17.54 -56.91
CA ALA A 35 38.51 -16.21 -56.49
C ALA A 35 38.65 -16.04 -54.98
N THR A 36 39.29 -14.99 -54.50
CA THR A 36 39.42 -14.68 -53.07
C THR A 36 38.63 -13.42 -52.76
N PHE A 37 37.87 -13.48 -51.66
CA PHE A 37 37.22 -12.35 -51.04
C PHE A 37 37.45 -12.46 -49.54
N ALA A 38 38.43 -11.75 -49.04
CA ALA A 38 38.80 -11.84 -47.63
C ALA A 38 38.67 -10.46 -46.97
N SER A 39 38.19 -10.48 -45.75
CA SER A 39 38.07 -9.30 -44.88
C SER A 39 37.92 -9.80 -43.43
N ASP A 40 38.30 -8.97 -42.48
CA ASP A 40 38.05 -9.24 -41.04
C ASP A 40 36.54 -9.37 -40.72
N HIS A 41 35.67 -8.81 -41.59
CA HIS A 41 34.22 -8.92 -41.51
C HIS A 41 33.67 -10.23 -42.10
N ILE A 42 34.49 -11.05 -42.76
CA ILE A 42 34.08 -12.34 -43.35
C ILE A 42 34.75 -13.46 -42.61
N LYS A 43 33.98 -14.12 -41.69
CA LYS A 43 34.45 -15.22 -40.90
C LYS A 43 33.82 -16.54 -41.42
N ASP A 44 34.63 -17.47 -41.81
CA ASP A 44 34.20 -18.76 -42.37
C ASP A 44 33.16 -18.62 -43.51
N GLY A 45 33.34 -17.61 -44.37
CA GLY A 45 32.46 -17.33 -45.47
C GLY A 45 31.12 -16.65 -45.08
N THR A 46 30.99 -16.21 -43.83
CA THR A 46 29.79 -15.56 -43.30
C THR A 46 30.04 -14.12 -42.93
N ILE A 47 29.15 -13.22 -43.30
CA ILE A 47 29.06 -11.82 -42.90
C ILE A 47 27.88 -11.70 -41.95
N SER A 48 28.16 -11.35 -40.71
CA SER A 48 27.12 -11.13 -39.68
C SER A 48 26.77 -9.67 -39.57
N LEU A 49 25.50 -9.32 -39.71
CA LEU A 49 24.95 -7.96 -39.68
C LEU A 49 23.93 -7.82 -38.56
N PRO A 50 23.81 -6.61 -37.94
CA PRO A 50 22.75 -6.31 -36.98
C PRO A 50 21.38 -6.32 -37.69
N PHE A 51 20.30 -6.31 -36.90
CA PHE A 51 18.93 -6.42 -37.43
C PHE A 51 18.44 -5.17 -38.18
N GLY A 52 18.99 -4.00 -37.86
CA GLY A 52 18.52 -2.71 -38.43
C GLY A 52 18.76 -2.60 -39.92
N ALA A 53 17.94 -1.80 -40.61
CA ALA A 53 18.19 -1.42 -42.00
C ALA A 53 19.45 -0.58 -42.09
N ALA A 54 20.39 -0.97 -42.95
CA ALA A 54 21.65 -0.25 -43.14
C ALA A 54 22.30 -0.56 -44.47
N THR A 55 23.25 0.32 -44.87
CA THR A 55 24.19 0.03 -45.89
C THR A 55 25.58 -0.18 -45.29
N HIS A 56 26.14 -1.37 -45.48
CA HIS A 56 27.46 -1.74 -45.00
C HIS A 56 28.45 -1.80 -46.15
N THR A 57 29.55 -1.08 -46.04
CA THR A 57 30.65 -1.15 -46.98
C THR A 57 31.81 -1.92 -46.32
N ILE A 58 32.15 -3.06 -46.92
CA ILE A 58 33.18 -3.97 -46.46
C ILE A 58 34.33 -3.95 -47.42
N ARG A 59 35.49 -3.49 -46.99
CA ARG A 59 36.72 -3.57 -47.80
C ARG A 59 37.16 -5.02 -47.85
N VAL A 60 37.31 -5.53 -49.07
CA VAL A 60 37.73 -6.90 -49.31
C VAL A 60 39.05 -6.97 -50.06
N GLU A 61 39.94 -7.82 -49.60
CA GLU A 61 41.12 -8.19 -50.33
C GLU A 61 40.74 -9.28 -51.35
N THR A 62 41.04 -9.04 -52.63
CA THR A 62 40.69 -9.96 -53.70
C THR A 62 41.79 -10.02 -54.74
N ASN A 63 41.89 -11.16 -55.37
CA ASN A 63 42.76 -11.36 -56.52
C ASN A 63 42.05 -11.06 -57.86
N GLN A 64 40.83 -10.50 -57.81
CA GLN A 64 40.00 -10.25 -58.98
C GLN A 64 40.00 -8.77 -59.33
N GLN A 65 40.23 -8.46 -60.63
CA GLN A 65 40.13 -7.07 -61.16
C GLN A 65 38.66 -6.65 -61.34
N SER A 66 37.74 -7.60 -61.55
CA SER A 66 36.30 -7.34 -61.68
C SER A 66 35.51 -8.53 -61.21
N ALA A 67 34.49 -8.28 -60.41
CA ALA A 67 33.52 -9.28 -60.03
C ALA A 67 32.11 -8.68 -60.04
N THR A 68 31.10 -9.54 -60.22
CA THR A 68 29.67 -9.20 -60.01
C THR A 68 29.21 -9.96 -58.75
N VAL A 69 28.40 -9.28 -57.94
CA VAL A 69 27.80 -9.89 -56.76
C VAL A 69 26.27 -9.84 -56.90
N SER A 70 25.60 -10.92 -56.58
CA SER A 70 24.16 -10.97 -56.54
C SER A 70 23.70 -11.68 -55.23
N SER A 71 22.61 -11.26 -54.69
CA SER A 71 21.96 -11.89 -53.55
C SER A 71 20.75 -12.73 -54.03
N ASP A 72 20.47 -13.78 -53.31
CA ASP A 72 19.27 -14.62 -53.46
C ASP A 72 18.05 -14.12 -52.67
N ALA A 73 18.20 -13.05 -51.91
CA ALA A 73 17.16 -12.50 -51.02
C ALA A 73 16.91 -11.01 -51.31
N ASP A 74 15.67 -10.62 -51.48
CA ASP A 74 15.26 -9.24 -51.79
C ASP A 74 15.62 -8.22 -50.68
N TRP A 75 15.68 -8.71 -49.42
CA TRP A 75 16.02 -7.86 -48.27
C TRP A 75 17.53 -7.53 -48.15
N CYS A 76 18.36 -8.21 -48.94
CA CYS A 76 19.81 -8.00 -48.99
C CYS A 76 20.26 -7.71 -50.39
N GLN A 77 20.51 -6.48 -50.73
CA GLN A 77 21.08 -6.08 -52.00
C GLN A 77 22.59 -5.98 -51.91
N ALA A 78 23.32 -6.50 -52.89
CA ALA A 78 24.75 -6.55 -52.87
C ALA A 78 25.37 -5.95 -54.15
N SER A 79 26.42 -5.20 -54.02
CA SER A 79 27.24 -4.70 -55.14
C SER A 79 28.71 -4.76 -54.76
N TYR A 80 29.58 -4.83 -55.79
CA TYR A 80 31.01 -4.81 -55.60
C TYR A 80 31.64 -3.84 -56.60
N ALA A 81 32.47 -2.93 -56.12
CA ALA A 81 33.28 -2.02 -56.93
C ALA A 81 34.58 -1.65 -56.21
N ALA A 82 35.68 -1.57 -56.96
CA ALA A 82 36.96 -1.03 -56.49
C ALA A 82 37.52 -1.59 -55.18
N GLY A 83 37.28 -2.90 -54.89
CA GLY A 83 37.74 -3.54 -53.65
C GLY A 83 36.75 -3.40 -52.48
N GLU A 84 35.57 -2.86 -52.72
CA GLU A 84 34.55 -2.68 -51.72
C GLU A 84 33.29 -3.50 -52.03
N LEU A 85 32.85 -4.35 -51.10
CA LEU A 85 31.58 -5.04 -51.09
C LEU A 85 30.58 -4.17 -50.34
N THR A 86 29.56 -3.67 -51.02
CA THR A 86 28.48 -2.91 -50.43
C THR A 86 27.24 -3.79 -50.30
N LEU A 87 26.71 -3.88 -49.08
CA LEU A 87 25.50 -4.56 -48.75
C LEU A 87 24.47 -3.57 -48.22
N THR A 88 23.34 -3.48 -48.91
CA THR A 88 22.19 -2.70 -48.45
C THR A 88 21.14 -3.69 -47.98
N VAL A 89 20.84 -3.70 -46.66
CA VAL A 89 19.90 -4.60 -46.04
C VAL A 89 18.69 -3.86 -45.51
N ALA A 90 17.50 -4.44 -45.66
CA ALA A 90 16.30 -3.99 -44.98
C ALA A 90 16.33 -4.42 -43.52
N GLU A 91 15.54 -3.78 -42.65
CA GLU A 91 15.37 -4.19 -41.27
C GLU A 91 14.83 -5.62 -41.19
N ASN A 92 15.39 -6.43 -40.30
CA ASN A 92 14.82 -7.72 -39.94
C ASN A 92 13.80 -7.54 -38.81
N ASP A 93 12.57 -7.30 -39.20
CA ASP A 93 11.41 -7.20 -38.29
C ASP A 93 10.88 -8.56 -37.79
N GLY A 94 11.50 -9.64 -38.27
CA GLY A 94 11.19 -11.01 -37.83
C GLY A 94 11.76 -11.35 -36.45
N GLU A 95 11.21 -12.40 -35.86
CA GLU A 95 11.65 -12.91 -34.53
C GLU A 95 12.95 -13.71 -34.55
N ASP A 96 13.37 -14.18 -35.72
CA ASP A 96 14.57 -15.00 -35.91
C ASP A 96 15.55 -14.37 -36.89
N ALA A 97 16.83 -14.71 -36.71
CA ALA A 97 17.87 -14.31 -37.66
C ALA A 97 17.55 -14.89 -39.06
N ARG A 98 17.83 -14.10 -40.09
CA ARG A 98 17.65 -14.51 -41.48
C ARG A 98 18.97 -14.57 -42.23
N THR A 99 19.02 -15.35 -43.28
CA THR A 99 20.21 -15.52 -44.11
C THR A 99 19.93 -15.25 -45.57
N ALA A 100 20.95 -14.70 -46.26
CA ALA A 100 21.00 -14.55 -47.70
C ALA A 100 22.31 -15.15 -48.22
N ILE A 101 22.30 -15.70 -49.39
CA ILE A 101 23.51 -16.19 -50.09
C ILE A 101 23.90 -15.19 -51.16
N LEU A 102 25.11 -14.66 -50.99
CA LEU A 102 25.73 -13.86 -52.04
C LEU A 102 26.51 -14.76 -53.01
N THR A 103 26.23 -14.62 -54.28
CA THR A 103 26.99 -15.31 -55.32
C THR A 103 27.94 -14.26 -55.95
N VAL A 104 29.23 -14.44 -55.70
CA VAL A 104 30.31 -13.65 -56.36
C VAL A 104 30.77 -14.37 -57.59
N ARG A 105 30.65 -13.71 -58.76
CA ARG A 105 31.04 -14.24 -60.09
C ARG A 105 32.14 -13.37 -60.71
N SER A 106 33.18 -14.02 -61.18
CA SER A 106 34.22 -13.38 -61.95
C SER A 106 34.52 -14.21 -63.19
N LYS A 107 35.06 -13.60 -64.22
CA LYS A 107 35.40 -14.27 -65.48
C LYS A 107 36.46 -15.32 -65.15
N ASP A 108 36.32 -16.49 -65.68
CA ASP A 108 37.25 -17.65 -65.59
C ASP A 108 37.40 -18.31 -64.21
N PHE A 109 36.54 -17.92 -63.23
CA PHE A 109 36.57 -18.51 -61.87
C PHE A 109 35.21 -19.16 -61.52
N ARG A 110 35.30 -20.16 -60.61
CA ARG A 110 34.08 -20.72 -60.01
C ARG A 110 33.38 -19.68 -59.14
N PRO A 111 32.06 -19.64 -59.12
CA PRO A 111 31.35 -18.74 -58.22
C PRO A 111 31.74 -18.97 -56.75
N LEU A 112 32.04 -17.87 -56.02
CA LEU A 112 32.23 -17.89 -54.59
C LEU A 112 30.90 -17.63 -53.92
N LEU A 113 30.55 -18.41 -52.92
CA LEU A 113 29.35 -18.21 -52.11
C LEU A 113 29.72 -17.65 -50.74
N LEU A 114 29.08 -16.56 -50.39
CA LEU A 114 29.19 -15.95 -49.07
C LEU A 114 27.77 -15.96 -48.42
N THR A 115 27.71 -16.23 -47.13
CA THR A 115 26.46 -16.13 -46.37
C THR A 115 26.38 -14.77 -45.68
N VAL A 116 25.30 -14.02 -45.90
CA VAL A 116 24.96 -12.86 -45.08
C VAL A 116 23.93 -13.34 -44.05
N ARG A 117 24.29 -13.25 -42.77
CA ARG A 117 23.40 -13.53 -41.66
C ARG A 117 23.02 -12.20 -40.99
N GLN A 118 21.74 -11.86 -41.02
CA GLN A 118 21.22 -10.71 -40.31
C GLN A 118 20.51 -11.16 -39.06
N GLU A 119 20.93 -10.62 -37.90
CA GLU A 119 20.33 -10.98 -36.63
C GLU A 119 18.89 -10.48 -36.55
N ALA A 120 18.09 -11.07 -35.68
CA ALA A 120 16.82 -10.53 -35.25
C ALA A 120 17.04 -9.53 -34.10
N ARG A 121 16.09 -8.64 -33.92
CA ARG A 121 16.08 -7.66 -32.84
C ARG A 121 16.17 -8.39 -31.48
N LEU A 122 17.00 -7.86 -30.57
CA LEU A 122 16.99 -8.32 -29.18
C LEU A 122 15.71 -7.82 -28.48
N ALA A 123 15.01 -8.73 -27.84
CA ALA A 123 13.83 -8.46 -27.01
C ALA A 123 13.91 -9.28 -25.72
N PHE A 124 13.82 -8.63 -24.56
CA PHE A 124 13.77 -9.35 -23.29
C PHE A 124 12.91 -8.63 -22.25
N ALA A 125 12.40 -9.38 -21.28
CA ALA A 125 11.61 -8.86 -20.17
C ALA A 125 12.35 -8.95 -18.84
N VAL A 126 12.02 -8.04 -17.94
CA VAL A 126 12.53 -8.02 -16.56
C VAL A 126 11.36 -7.84 -15.60
N ILE A 127 11.26 -8.74 -14.65
CA ILE A 127 10.38 -8.68 -13.49
C ILE A 127 11.18 -8.96 -12.22
N SER A 128 10.61 -8.69 -11.07
CA SER A 128 11.26 -8.89 -9.77
C SER A 128 10.26 -9.21 -8.68
N ASP A 129 10.74 -9.69 -7.55
CA ASP A 129 10.00 -9.72 -6.29
C ASP A 129 8.64 -10.42 -6.46
N THR A 130 8.69 -11.65 -6.95
CA THR A 130 7.50 -12.47 -7.20
C THR A 130 6.89 -13.03 -5.91
N HIS A 131 7.67 -13.12 -4.83
CA HIS A 131 7.25 -13.52 -3.48
C HIS A 131 6.23 -14.67 -3.48
N VAL A 132 6.53 -15.78 -4.13
CA VAL A 132 5.64 -16.95 -4.10
C VAL A 132 5.41 -17.40 -2.66
N GLY A 133 4.16 -17.29 -2.22
CA GLY A 133 3.75 -17.49 -0.81
C GLY A 133 3.09 -16.25 -0.21
N ASN A 134 3.29 -15.07 -0.79
CA ASN A 134 2.68 -13.81 -0.34
C ASN A 134 1.22 -13.68 -0.84
N THR A 135 0.32 -13.20 0.02
CA THR A 135 -1.11 -13.11 -0.28
C THR A 135 -1.66 -11.68 -0.31
N PHE A 136 -0.80 -10.67 -0.38
CA PHE A 136 -1.24 -9.28 -0.44
C PHE A 136 -2.12 -9.00 -1.67
N GLY A 137 -3.24 -8.31 -1.46
CA GLY A 137 -4.22 -8.00 -2.49
C GLY A 137 -4.80 -9.26 -3.15
N ALA A 138 -4.66 -9.37 -4.48
CA ALA A 138 -5.10 -10.54 -5.23
C ALA A 138 -4.19 -11.78 -5.04
N GLY A 139 -3.04 -11.62 -4.39
CA GLY A 139 -2.05 -12.66 -4.14
C GLY A 139 -1.25 -13.09 -5.38
N TYR A 140 -0.11 -13.72 -5.14
CA TYR A 140 0.83 -14.14 -6.20
C TYR A 140 0.21 -15.08 -7.24
N LYS A 141 -0.78 -15.90 -6.85
CA LYS A 141 -1.46 -16.86 -7.76
C LYS A 141 -2.24 -16.19 -8.88
N VAL A 142 -2.62 -14.94 -8.71
CA VAL A 142 -3.28 -14.12 -9.73
C VAL A 142 -2.25 -13.26 -10.45
N LYS A 143 -1.39 -12.59 -9.72
CA LYS A 143 -0.48 -11.56 -10.25
C LYS A 143 0.62 -12.11 -11.16
N ILE A 144 1.27 -13.22 -10.77
CA ILE A 144 2.34 -13.82 -11.58
C ILE A 144 1.82 -14.30 -12.95
N PRO A 145 0.72 -15.07 -13.04
CA PRO A 145 0.14 -15.41 -14.34
C PRO A 145 -0.23 -14.20 -15.20
N GLN A 146 -0.81 -13.16 -14.61
CA GLN A 146 -1.13 -11.92 -15.34
C GLN A 146 0.13 -11.25 -15.89
N ALA A 147 1.19 -11.12 -15.07
CA ALA A 147 2.45 -10.53 -15.50
C ALA A 147 3.08 -11.33 -16.65
N LEU A 148 3.10 -12.65 -16.57
CA LEU A 148 3.63 -13.51 -17.62
C LEU A 148 2.81 -13.41 -18.92
N GLN A 149 1.49 -13.45 -18.83
CA GLN A 149 0.59 -13.29 -19.99
C GLN A 149 0.78 -11.93 -20.64
N HIS A 150 0.79 -10.85 -19.85
CA HIS A 150 0.96 -9.50 -20.37
C HIS A 150 2.30 -9.37 -21.10
N LEU A 151 3.40 -9.64 -20.43
CA LEU A 151 4.74 -9.40 -20.99
C LEU A 151 5.03 -10.30 -22.20
N THR A 152 4.64 -11.57 -22.17
CA THR A 152 4.83 -12.48 -23.31
C THR A 152 3.79 -12.25 -24.41
N GLY A 153 2.71 -11.51 -24.14
CA GLY A 153 1.72 -11.10 -25.13
C GLY A 153 2.27 -10.10 -26.18
N HIS A 154 3.34 -9.38 -25.84
CA HIS A 154 3.98 -8.42 -26.73
C HIS A 154 4.92 -9.03 -27.80
N GLY A 155 5.06 -10.35 -27.86
CA GLY A 155 5.88 -11.07 -28.82
C GLY A 155 6.89 -12.01 -28.16
N LYS A 156 7.71 -12.65 -29.00
CA LYS A 156 8.78 -13.54 -28.54
C LYS A 156 9.83 -12.77 -27.75
N LEU A 157 10.22 -13.33 -26.61
CA LEU A 157 11.28 -12.81 -25.77
C LEU A 157 12.50 -13.73 -25.84
N ASP A 158 13.67 -13.18 -26.10
CA ASP A 158 14.92 -13.94 -26.07
C ASP A 158 15.31 -14.37 -24.66
N LEU A 159 14.95 -13.55 -23.67
CA LEU A 159 15.18 -13.81 -22.26
C LEU A 159 14.07 -13.17 -21.40
N MET A 160 13.77 -13.78 -20.27
CA MET A 160 13.06 -13.15 -19.16
C MET A 160 13.89 -13.30 -17.89
N ALA A 161 14.25 -12.18 -17.28
CA ALA A 161 14.94 -12.15 -15.99
C ALA A 161 13.96 -11.96 -14.84
N VAL A 162 14.13 -12.70 -13.73
CA VAL A 162 13.40 -12.51 -12.48
C VAL A 162 14.44 -12.15 -11.41
N VAL A 163 14.41 -10.89 -10.97
CA VAL A 163 15.50 -10.25 -10.23
C VAL A 163 15.38 -10.44 -8.73
N GLY A 164 15.40 -11.69 -8.29
CA GLY A 164 15.39 -12.07 -6.87
C GLY A 164 14.03 -12.06 -6.22
N ASP A 165 13.99 -12.44 -4.96
CA ASP A 165 12.80 -12.69 -4.15
C ASP A 165 11.75 -13.50 -4.91
N LEU A 166 12.23 -14.65 -5.43
CA LEU A 166 11.39 -15.57 -6.17
C LEU A 166 10.30 -16.14 -5.27
N THR A 167 10.66 -16.34 -4.01
CA THR A 167 9.81 -16.91 -2.97
C THR A 167 9.79 -16.00 -1.73
N ASP A 168 8.71 -16.06 -0.99
CA ASP A 168 8.52 -15.21 0.20
C ASP A 168 9.36 -15.65 1.41
N ASN A 169 9.78 -16.94 1.45
CA ASN A 169 10.51 -17.50 2.59
C ASN A 169 11.59 -18.53 2.23
N GLY A 170 12.00 -18.69 0.98
CA GLY A 170 13.04 -19.65 0.56
C GLY A 170 12.68 -21.13 0.70
N ARG A 171 11.43 -21.50 0.96
CA ARG A 171 10.99 -22.87 1.23
C ARG A 171 10.87 -23.70 -0.04
N SER A 172 11.20 -25.00 0.04
CA SER A 172 11.14 -25.91 -1.12
C SER A 172 9.75 -26.00 -1.77
N GLY A 173 8.68 -25.93 -0.96
CA GLY A 173 7.28 -25.89 -1.47
C GLY A 173 7.00 -24.67 -2.32
N GLN A 174 7.52 -23.50 -1.94
CA GLN A 174 7.35 -22.24 -2.68
C GLN A 174 8.09 -22.32 -4.03
N TYR A 175 9.31 -22.88 -4.09
CA TYR A 175 9.99 -23.14 -5.38
C TYR A 175 9.23 -24.12 -6.26
N THR A 176 8.55 -25.11 -5.69
CA THR A 176 7.69 -26.02 -6.45
C THR A 176 6.55 -25.27 -7.12
N GLU A 177 5.90 -24.35 -6.41
CA GLU A 177 4.85 -23.49 -6.99
C GLU A 177 5.43 -22.50 -8.00
N PHE A 178 6.56 -21.85 -7.70
CA PHE A 178 7.25 -20.94 -8.64
C PHE A 178 7.49 -21.60 -9.99
N VAL A 179 8.03 -22.82 -10.00
CA VAL A 179 8.30 -23.56 -11.22
C VAL A 179 7.02 -23.90 -12.01
N GLN A 180 5.86 -24.02 -11.35
CA GLN A 180 4.59 -24.24 -12.03
C GLN A 180 4.19 -23.01 -12.86
N PHE A 181 4.39 -21.80 -12.33
CA PHE A 181 4.06 -20.57 -13.07
C PHE A 181 4.92 -20.40 -14.33
N PHE A 182 6.23 -20.51 -14.19
CA PHE A 182 7.19 -20.26 -15.27
C PHE A 182 7.38 -21.46 -16.21
N GLY A 183 6.93 -22.62 -15.83
CA GLY A 183 7.02 -23.85 -16.61
C GLY A 183 5.70 -24.30 -17.25
N SER A 184 4.65 -23.52 -17.11
CA SER A 184 3.32 -23.81 -17.66
C SER A 184 3.08 -23.00 -18.94
N ASP A 185 2.76 -23.67 -20.04
CA ASP A 185 2.42 -23.01 -21.31
C ASP A 185 1.14 -22.14 -21.21
N GLN A 186 0.36 -22.31 -20.14
CA GLN A 186 -0.88 -21.54 -19.92
C GLN A 186 -0.63 -20.08 -19.51
N ASN A 187 0.56 -19.79 -18.94
CA ASN A 187 0.90 -18.45 -18.46
C ASN A 187 1.84 -17.70 -19.42
N ILE A 188 2.24 -18.31 -20.52
CA ILE A 188 3.18 -17.77 -21.50
C ILE A 188 2.52 -17.82 -22.86
N LEU A 189 2.22 -16.66 -23.44
CA LEU A 189 1.53 -16.56 -24.75
C LEU A 189 2.49 -16.73 -25.92
N ASN A 190 3.74 -16.23 -25.78
CA ASN A 190 4.78 -16.40 -26.79
C ASN A 190 6.04 -17.01 -26.17
N PRO A 191 6.86 -17.70 -26.97
CA PRO A 191 8.05 -18.36 -26.46
C PRO A 191 9.03 -17.42 -25.77
N VAL A 192 9.58 -17.86 -24.64
CA VAL A 192 10.70 -17.25 -23.96
C VAL A 192 11.94 -18.12 -24.20
N GLY A 193 12.95 -17.57 -24.85
CA GLY A 193 14.18 -18.29 -25.21
C GLY A 193 14.94 -18.80 -24.00
N LYS A 194 15.02 -17.99 -22.93
CA LYS A 194 15.70 -18.36 -21.70
C LYS A 194 15.10 -17.63 -20.50
N PHE A 195 14.92 -18.35 -19.39
CA PHE A 195 14.69 -17.74 -18.08
C PHE A 195 16.02 -17.56 -17.34
N LEU A 196 16.21 -16.40 -16.74
CA LEU A 196 17.36 -16.07 -15.90
C LEU A 196 16.86 -15.70 -14.51
N PHE A 197 17.08 -16.58 -13.54
CA PHE A 197 16.69 -16.40 -12.16
C PHE A 197 17.90 -16.13 -11.28
N MET A 198 17.71 -15.36 -10.21
CA MET A 198 18.67 -15.14 -9.14
C MET A 198 17.98 -15.11 -7.80
N MET A 199 18.69 -15.32 -6.72
CA MET A 199 18.16 -15.23 -5.36
C MET A 199 18.11 -13.77 -4.91
N GLY A 200 17.06 -13.43 -4.15
CA GLY A 200 16.99 -12.28 -3.30
C GLY A 200 17.14 -12.64 -1.81
N ASN A 201 16.92 -11.66 -0.92
CA ASN A 201 17.08 -11.87 0.52
C ASN A 201 15.99 -12.79 1.10
N HIS A 202 14.75 -12.73 0.62
CA HIS A 202 13.66 -13.62 1.05
C HIS A 202 13.92 -15.08 0.67
N ASP A 203 14.61 -15.33 -0.43
CA ASP A 203 15.03 -16.68 -0.83
C ASP A 203 16.03 -17.30 0.15
N ASN A 204 16.65 -16.51 1.02
CA ASN A 204 17.58 -16.95 2.06
C ASN A 204 16.93 -17.06 3.45
N PHE A 205 15.64 -16.78 3.64
CA PHE A 205 14.97 -16.86 4.96
C PHE A 205 14.88 -18.29 5.49
N ASP A 206 14.74 -19.30 4.62
CA ASP A 206 14.90 -20.69 5.03
C ASP A 206 16.40 -21.04 5.16
N SER A 207 16.78 -21.75 6.21
CA SER A 207 18.15 -22.21 6.43
C SER A 207 18.72 -23.06 5.27
N ASN A 208 17.86 -23.66 4.46
CA ASN A 208 18.18 -24.41 3.24
C ASN A 208 17.91 -23.59 1.96
N GLY A 209 17.66 -22.30 2.04
CA GLY A 209 17.22 -21.46 0.92
C GLY A 209 18.06 -21.64 -0.34
N GLN A 210 19.40 -21.57 -0.24
CA GLN A 210 20.29 -21.81 -1.40
C GLN A 210 20.19 -23.24 -1.95
N ALA A 211 20.00 -24.26 -1.10
CA ALA A 211 19.82 -25.64 -1.54
C ALA A 211 18.46 -25.82 -2.22
N ASN A 212 17.41 -25.21 -1.68
CA ASN A 212 16.06 -25.20 -2.23
C ASN A 212 16.03 -24.49 -3.60
N TYR A 213 16.68 -23.34 -3.74
CA TYR A 213 16.85 -22.63 -5.01
C TYR A 213 17.55 -23.51 -6.06
N LYS A 214 18.73 -24.05 -5.73
CA LYS A 214 19.52 -24.89 -6.65
C LYS A 214 18.78 -26.15 -7.12
N SER A 215 18.03 -26.79 -6.22
CA SER A 215 17.29 -28.01 -6.52
C SER A 215 15.92 -27.72 -7.16
N GLY A 216 15.23 -26.67 -6.71
CA GLY A 216 13.91 -26.27 -7.21
C GLY A 216 13.95 -25.84 -8.66
N LEU A 217 14.94 -25.05 -9.06
CA LEU A 217 15.06 -24.50 -10.41
C LEU A 217 15.79 -25.40 -11.41
N ARG A 218 16.17 -26.63 -11.04
CA ARG A 218 16.94 -27.55 -11.93
C ARG A 218 16.28 -27.82 -13.28
N LYS A 219 14.93 -27.74 -13.38
CA LYS A 219 14.19 -27.88 -14.64
C LYS A 219 14.68 -26.89 -15.71
N PHE A 220 15.05 -25.68 -15.31
CA PHE A 220 15.53 -24.63 -16.20
C PHE A 220 17.03 -24.73 -16.52
N ASN A 221 17.73 -25.75 -16.00
CA ASN A 221 19.15 -26.03 -16.25
C ASN A 221 19.39 -27.46 -16.68
N GLY A 222 18.54 -28.01 -17.53
CA GLY A 222 18.70 -29.39 -18.03
C GLY A 222 18.74 -30.45 -16.92
N ASN A 223 17.96 -30.25 -15.86
CA ASN A 223 17.90 -31.08 -14.64
C ASN A 223 19.19 -31.14 -13.80
N LYS A 224 20.14 -30.25 -14.07
CA LYS A 224 21.33 -30.04 -13.22
C LYS A 224 21.01 -28.97 -12.16
N SER A 225 21.82 -28.92 -11.09
CA SER A 225 21.77 -27.86 -10.09
C SER A 225 21.76 -26.48 -10.75
N TYR A 226 20.80 -25.60 -10.37
CA TYR A 226 20.74 -24.26 -10.94
C TYR A 226 21.87 -23.41 -10.34
N PRO A 227 22.62 -22.64 -11.16
CA PRO A 227 23.77 -21.89 -10.66
C PRO A 227 23.33 -20.63 -9.90
N LEU A 228 24.10 -20.23 -8.91
CA LEU A 228 23.87 -18.99 -8.14
C LEU A 228 24.22 -17.75 -8.96
N HIS A 229 25.27 -17.81 -9.76
CA HIS A 229 25.70 -16.71 -10.64
C HIS A 229 25.80 -17.24 -12.06
N GLN A 230 25.40 -16.43 -13.03
CA GLN A 230 25.41 -16.83 -14.43
C GLN A 230 25.98 -15.74 -15.34
N TYR A 231 26.59 -16.18 -16.41
CA TYR A 231 26.94 -15.40 -17.59
C TYR A 231 26.32 -16.07 -18.80
N VAL A 232 25.57 -15.32 -19.59
CA VAL A 232 24.90 -15.82 -20.81
C VAL A 232 25.11 -14.79 -21.93
N LEU A 233 25.45 -15.26 -23.11
CA LEU A 233 25.51 -14.44 -24.33
C LEU A 233 24.31 -14.76 -25.23
N ILE A 234 23.46 -13.76 -25.52
CA ILE A 234 22.27 -13.91 -26.35
C ILE A 234 22.33 -12.82 -27.44
N LYS A 235 22.29 -13.23 -28.71
CA LYS A 235 22.38 -12.33 -29.87
C LYS A 235 23.58 -11.37 -29.79
N GLY A 236 24.67 -11.79 -29.18
CA GLY A 236 25.87 -10.98 -28.96
C GLY A 236 25.76 -9.95 -27.84
N TYR A 237 24.74 -10.05 -26.97
CA TYR A 237 24.60 -9.24 -25.77
C TYR A 237 24.87 -10.08 -24.52
N PRO A 238 25.72 -9.60 -23.59
CA PRO A 238 26.01 -10.31 -22.35
C PRO A 238 24.95 -10.01 -21.28
N PHE A 239 24.52 -11.08 -20.60
CA PHE A 239 23.60 -11.07 -19.46
C PHE A 239 24.31 -11.72 -18.28
N ILE A 240 24.37 -11.02 -17.15
CA ILE A 240 25.05 -11.45 -15.92
C ILE A 240 24.04 -11.44 -14.78
N SER A 241 23.91 -12.55 -14.04
CA SER A 241 23.16 -12.57 -12.80
C SER A 241 24.06 -12.89 -11.60
N ILE A 242 23.88 -12.11 -10.53
CA ILE A 242 24.57 -12.28 -9.25
C ILE A 242 23.51 -12.40 -8.16
N SER A 243 23.37 -13.61 -7.58
CA SER A 243 22.42 -13.86 -6.50
C SER A 243 22.87 -13.20 -5.20
N ASP A 244 21.89 -12.75 -4.43
CA ASP A 244 22.05 -12.47 -3.00
C ASP A 244 22.32 -13.79 -2.27
N LEU A 245 23.42 -13.86 -1.51
CA LEU A 245 23.83 -15.06 -0.78
C LEU A 245 23.64 -14.92 0.73
N GLY A 246 22.82 -14.00 1.20
CA GLY A 246 22.54 -13.64 2.59
C GLY A 246 22.79 -14.74 3.63
N SER A 247 22.97 -14.43 4.89
CA SER A 247 23.21 -15.47 5.92
C SER A 247 21.91 -16.23 6.22
N ALA A 248 22.03 -17.54 6.44
CA ALA A 248 20.93 -18.40 6.87
C ALA A 248 20.32 -18.03 8.24
N ASN A 249 20.90 -17.07 8.94
CA ASN A 249 20.43 -16.52 10.21
C ASN A 249 19.99 -15.07 9.98
N ASN A 250 19.13 -14.82 9.03
CA ASN A 250 18.59 -13.50 8.78
C ASN A 250 17.89 -12.97 10.05
N ASP A 251 18.68 -12.32 10.84
CA ASP A 251 18.20 -11.36 11.80
C ASP A 251 17.64 -10.18 10.99
N ILE A 252 16.34 -10.18 10.78
CA ILE A 252 15.62 -9.04 10.19
C ILE A 252 15.86 -7.75 10.98
N THR A 253 16.40 -7.84 12.20
CA THR A 253 16.80 -6.70 13.02
C THR A 253 18.19 -6.15 12.68
N ASN A 254 18.98 -6.85 11.83
CA ASN A 254 20.27 -6.39 11.34
C ASN A 254 20.53 -6.78 9.87
N PRO A 255 19.68 -6.31 8.96
CA PRO A 255 19.79 -6.62 7.53
C PRO A 255 21.01 -5.99 6.85
N GLY A 256 21.81 -5.21 7.56
CA GLY A 256 22.81 -4.29 7.00
C GLY A 256 24.22 -4.83 6.87
N ASN A 257 24.47 -6.14 6.86
CA ASN A 257 25.81 -6.61 6.57
C ASN A 257 26.01 -6.78 5.06
N ALA A 258 26.33 -5.71 4.37
CA ALA A 258 26.58 -5.63 2.93
C ALA A 258 27.54 -6.73 2.39
N THR A 259 28.43 -7.24 3.25
CA THR A 259 29.38 -8.31 2.90
C THR A 259 28.73 -9.69 2.87
N VAL A 260 27.51 -9.83 3.39
CA VAL A 260 26.80 -11.12 3.44
C VAL A 260 26.00 -11.36 2.16
N SER A 261 25.25 -10.35 1.67
CA SER A 261 24.49 -10.47 0.42
C SER A 261 25.41 -10.72 -0.78
N TYR A 262 26.49 -9.93 -0.90
CA TYR A 262 27.49 -10.10 -1.95
C TYR A 262 28.89 -10.26 -1.35
N PRO A 263 29.25 -11.48 -0.89
CA PRO A 263 30.57 -11.76 -0.36
C PRO A 263 31.66 -11.51 -1.42
N THR A 264 32.89 -11.30 -0.99
CA THR A 264 34.03 -11.01 -1.86
C THR A 264 34.15 -11.98 -3.05
N ALA A 265 33.75 -13.22 -2.89
CA ALA A 265 33.76 -14.21 -3.97
C ALA A 265 32.78 -13.88 -5.08
N SER A 266 31.58 -13.38 -4.72
CA SER A 266 30.54 -12.94 -5.68
C SER A 266 30.97 -11.67 -6.40
N VAL A 267 31.56 -10.72 -5.68
CA VAL A 267 32.12 -9.48 -6.28
C VAL A 267 33.22 -9.78 -7.28
N ARG A 268 34.16 -10.69 -6.94
CA ARG A 268 35.18 -11.15 -7.87
C ARG A 268 34.60 -11.92 -9.06
N GLN A 269 33.51 -12.63 -8.87
CA GLN A 269 32.83 -13.32 -9.97
C GLN A 269 32.16 -12.33 -10.92
N LEU A 270 31.54 -11.26 -10.38
CA LEU A 270 31.00 -10.18 -11.19
C LEU A 270 32.11 -9.52 -12.03
N GLU A 271 33.26 -9.19 -11.43
CA GLU A 271 34.38 -8.59 -12.14
C GLU A 271 34.85 -9.46 -13.30
N ARG A 272 35.06 -10.78 -13.07
CA ARG A 272 35.44 -11.71 -14.15
C ARG A 272 34.40 -11.79 -15.26
N TYR A 273 33.11 -11.71 -14.91
CA TYR A 273 32.04 -11.72 -15.90
C TYR A 273 31.98 -10.41 -16.70
N LEU A 274 32.24 -9.27 -16.09
CA LEU A 274 32.31 -7.97 -16.77
C LEU A 274 33.52 -7.89 -17.70
N GLU A 275 34.69 -8.39 -17.28
CA GLU A 275 35.89 -8.53 -18.14
C GLU A 275 35.56 -9.37 -19.38
N LYS A 276 35.00 -10.57 -19.14
CA LYS A 276 34.61 -11.46 -20.25
C LYS A 276 33.56 -10.83 -21.17
N ALA A 277 32.57 -10.12 -20.61
CA ALA A 277 31.53 -9.46 -21.37
C ALA A 277 32.08 -8.36 -22.30
N THR A 278 33.06 -7.62 -21.81
CA THR A 278 33.75 -6.59 -22.61
C THR A 278 34.52 -7.20 -23.78
N GLU A 279 35.12 -8.38 -23.57
CA GLU A 279 35.80 -9.14 -24.63
C GLU A 279 34.81 -9.74 -25.63
N ASP A 280 33.73 -10.39 -25.14
CA ASP A 280 32.78 -11.09 -26.00
C ASP A 280 31.87 -10.13 -26.79
N ALA A 281 31.60 -8.91 -26.29
CA ALA A 281 30.66 -7.95 -26.87
C ALA A 281 31.17 -6.51 -26.77
N PRO A 282 32.28 -6.18 -27.46
CA PRO A 282 32.85 -4.85 -27.37
C PRO A 282 31.88 -3.78 -27.86
N GLY A 283 31.71 -2.71 -27.07
CA GLY A 283 30.85 -1.57 -27.37
C GLY A 283 29.34 -1.80 -27.19
N LYS A 284 28.93 -3.00 -26.77
CA LYS A 284 27.51 -3.29 -26.43
C LYS A 284 27.24 -3.09 -24.94
N PRO A 285 25.97 -2.83 -24.55
CA PRO A 285 25.58 -2.81 -23.13
C PRO A 285 25.75 -4.20 -22.51
N ILE A 286 26.11 -4.23 -21.25
CA ILE A 286 26.23 -5.44 -20.42
C ILE A 286 25.08 -5.42 -19.41
N PHE A 287 24.11 -6.31 -19.57
CA PHE A 287 22.96 -6.39 -18.69
C PHE A 287 23.30 -7.18 -17.42
N VAL A 288 23.29 -6.50 -16.28
CA VAL A 288 23.66 -7.06 -14.96
C VAL A 288 22.43 -7.08 -14.07
N PHE A 289 22.14 -8.20 -13.44
CA PHE A 289 21.01 -8.38 -12.56
C PHE A 289 21.50 -8.71 -11.15
N THR A 290 21.12 -7.85 -10.20
CA THR A 290 21.40 -8.01 -8.77
C THR A 290 20.12 -7.75 -8.00
N HIS A 291 19.80 -8.54 -6.97
CA HIS A 291 18.55 -8.29 -6.25
C HIS A 291 18.64 -7.02 -5.42
N VAL A 292 19.55 -6.97 -4.43
CA VAL A 292 19.80 -5.73 -3.69
C VAL A 292 20.55 -4.75 -4.59
N PRO A 293 19.98 -3.57 -4.87
CA PRO A 293 20.53 -2.64 -5.85
C PRO A 293 21.82 -1.98 -5.35
N PRO A 294 22.67 -1.47 -6.26
CA PRO A 294 23.82 -0.67 -5.91
C PRO A 294 23.41 0.65 -5.25
N ARG A 295 24.09 1.04 -4.17
CA ARG A 295 23.81 2.28 -3.43
C ARG A 295 24.15 3.53 -4.26
N TRP A 296 23.41 4.63 -4.00
CA TRP A 296 23.54 5.92 -4.70
C TRP A 296 23.31 5.84 -6.21
N THR A 297 22.28 5.13 -6.58
CA THR A 297 21.80 5.01 -7.96
C THR A 297 20.34 5.45 -8.06
N CYS A 298 19.38 4.53 -8.18
CA CYS A 298 17.96 4.88 -8.16
C CYS A 298 17.54 5.47 -6.82
N TYR A 299 16.45 6.21 -6.77
CA TYR A 299 16.01 6.96 -5.58
C TYR A 299 15.93 6.12 -4.31
N SER A 300 15.36 4.94 -4.37
CA SER A 300 15.26 4.02 -3.22
C SER A 300 16.61 3.55 -2.64
N THR A 301 17.73 3.91 -3.26
CA THR A 301 19.10 3.54 -2.85
C THR A 301 19.91 4.71 -2.31
N TRP A 302 19.28 5.87 -2.11
CA TRP A 302 19.94 7.10 -1.71
C TRP A 302 20.20 7.18 -0.20
N VAL A 303 20.93 8.22 0.21
CA VAL A 303 21.59 8.35 1.51
C VAL A 303 20.63 8.64 2.67
N GLU A 304 19.47 9.15 2.38
CA GLU A 304 18.40 9.34 3.37
C GLU A 304 18.05 8.01 4.06
N PHE A 305 18.43 6.93 3.42
CA PHE A 305 18.40 5.57 3.94
C PHE A 305 19.80 5.19 4.42
N GLU A 306 20.12 5.47 5.63
CA GLU A 306 21.42 5.08 6.21
C GLU A 306 21.61 3.57 6.31
N SER A 307 20.52 2.80 6.22
CA SER A 307 20.56 1.36 6.25
C SER A 307 21.20 0.78 4.99
N GLU A 308 22.29 0.04 5.15
CA GLU A 308 22.91 -0.75 4.06
C GLU A 308 22.06 -1.97 3.65
N ALA A 309 20.91 -2.19 4.30
CA ALA A 309 19.98 -3.26 3.98
C ALA A 309 19.34 -3.13 2.60
N TRP A 310 19.04 -1.90 2.23
CA TRP A 310 18.27 -1.61 1.02
C TRP A 310 19.13 -1.33 -0.21
N ALA A 311 20.45 -1.16 -0.04
CA ALA A 311 21.35 -0.88 -1.15
C ALA A 311 22.81 -1.18 -0.78
N MET A 312 23.58 -1.76 -1.70
CA MET A 312 24.92 -2.28 -1.45
C MET A 312 26.02 -1.44 -2.10
N LYS A 313 26.96 -0.94 -1.28
CA LYS A 313 28.16 -0.23 -1.79
C LYS A 313 29.18 -1.16 -2.42
N VAL A 314 29.19 -2.42 -2.04
CA VAL A 314 30.27 -3.39 -2.35
C VAL A 314 30.42 -3.64 -3.84
N LEU A 315 29.37 -3.45 -4.64
CA LEU A 315 29.39 -3.64 -6.10
C LEU A 315 29.92 -2.41 -6.85
N ASN A 316 29.77 -1.20 -6.30
CA ASN A 316 30.08 0.06 -6.98
C ASN A 316 31.53 0.15 -7.47
N PRO A 317 32.58 -0.23 -6.69
CA PRO A 317 33.97 -0.12 -7.16
C PRO A 317 34.27 -0.97 -8.40
N VAL A 318 33.53 -2.06 -8.60
CA VAL A 318 33.67 -2.91 -9.78
C VAL A 318 32.86 -2.32 -10.93
N LEU A 319 31.57 -2.02 -10.71
CA LEU A 319 30.67 -1.51 -11.74
C LEU A 319 31.13 -0.18 -12.34
N ASN A 320 31.70 0.71 -11.54
CA ASN A 320 32.21 2.02 -12.01
C ASN A 320 33.35 1.92 -13.05
N LYS A 321 33.97 0.77 -13.24
CA LYS A 321 34.94 0.52 -14.29
C LYS A 321 34.28 0.25 -15.65
N TYR A 322 32.96 0.01 -15.67
CA TYR A 322 32.25 -0.45 -16.85
C TYR A 322 31.02 0.44 -17.12
N PRO A 323 31.20 1.60 -17.81
CA PRO A 323 30.07 2.50 -18.11
C PRO A 323 29.00 1.82 -18.96
N GLN A 324 29.35 0.79 -19.73
CA GLN A 324 28.40 -0.02 -20.51
C GLN A 324 27.53 -0.97 -19.63
N ALA A 325 27.77 -1.08 -18.34
CA ALA A 325 26.93 -1.87 -17.46
C ALA A 325 25.55 -1.23 -17.27
N VAL A 326 24.51 -2.04 -17.45
CA VAL A 326 23.11 -1.70 -17.16
C VAL A 326 22.65 -2.63 -16.06
N VAL A 327 22.54 -2.11 -14.84
CA VAL A 327 22.29 -2.88 -13.63
C VAL A 327 20.82 -2.80 -13.26
N PHE A 328 20.16 -3.94 -13.11
CA PHE A 328 18.79 -4.08 -12.66
C PHE A 328 18.78 -4.53 -11.21
N GLY A 329 18.08 -3.78 -10.36
CA GLY A 329 17.92 -4.06 -8.94
C GLY A 329 16.46 -4.18 -8.54
N GLY A 330 16.10 -5.22 -7.78
CA GLY A 330 14.81 -5.42 -7.14
C GLY A 330 14.78 -4.88 -5.73
N HIS A 331 14.18 -5.65 -4.80
CA HIS A 331 14.22 -5.45 -3.35
C HIS A 331 13.48 -4.22 -2.82
N SER A 332 13.58 -3.09 -3.48
CA SER A 332 12.99 -1.83 -3.01
C SER A 332 11.49 -1.70 -3.33
N HIS A 333 10.95 -2.56 -4.18
CA HIS A 333 9.57 -2.51 -4.68
C HIS A 333 9.12 -1.13 -5.18
N TYR A 334 10.08 -0.27 -5.52
CA TYR A 334 9.83 1.13 -5.85
C TYR A 334 9.22 1.25 -7.25
N PRO A 335 8.15 2.06 -7.45
CA PRO A 335 7.39 2.08 -8.69
C PRO A 335 8.17 2.64 -9.88
N LEU A 336 7.90 2.08 -11.07
CA LEU A 336 8.51 2.49 -12.35
C LEU A 336 7.94 3.80 -12.90
N GLY A 337 6.86 4.30 -12.33
CA GLY A 337 6.28 5.61 -12.70
C GLY A 337 7.10 6.81 -12.21
N ASP A 338 7.99 6.63 -11.25
CA ASP A 338 8.89 7.69 -10.80
C ASP A 338 10.10 7.81 -11.75
N PRO A 339 10.42 9.00 -12.28
CA PRO A 339 11.56 9.21 -13.19
C PRO A 339 12.90 8.84 -12.56
N ARG A 340 13.02 8.78 -11.24
CA ARG A 340 14.22 8.38 -10.50
C ARG A 340 14.40 6.86 -10.36
N SER A 341 13.51 6.06 -10.94
CA SER A 341 13.68 4.59 -11.00
C SER A 341 14.69 4.15 -12.06
N ILE A 342 15.21 5.09 -12.85
CA ILE A 342 16.40 4.91 -13.68
C ILE A 342 17.46 5.97 -13.33
N HIS A 343 18.73 5.55 -13.28
CA HIS A 343 19.85 6.42 -12.96
C HIS A 343 21.05 6.17 -13.87
N GLN A 344 21.69 7.24 -14.31
CA GLN A 344 22.95 7.21 -15.05
C GLN A 344 23.90 8.24 -14.43
N GLY A 345 24.98 7.82 -13.83
CA GLY A 345 25.87 8.71 -13.13
C GLY A 345 26.50 9.76 -14.02
N ALA A 346 26.60 10.98 -13.52
CA ALA A 346 27.12 12.12 -14.27
C ALA A 346 28.63 12.33 -14.12
N ASN A 347 29.21 11.87 -13.01
CA ASN A 347 30.61 12.14 -12.67
C ASN A 347 31.34 10.88 -12.23
N PRO A 348 32.26 10.32 -13.07
CA PRO A 348 32.99 9.10 -12.73
C PRO A 348 33.96 9.27 -11.53
N ASN A 349 34.25 10.50 -11.12
CA ASN A 349 35.15 10.81 -10.00
C ASN A 349 34.39 11.06 -8.69
N SER A 350 33.07 11.12 -8.71
CA SER A 350 32.26 11.27 -7.50
C SER A 350 32.08 9.94 -6.78
N SER A 351 32.24 9.92 -5.47
CA SER A 351 31.98 8.75 -4.65
C SER A 351 30.49 8.43 -4.49
N ARG A 352 29.63 9.36 -4.85
CA ARG A 352 28.16 9.27 -4.75
C ARG A 352 27.47 9.16 -6.11
N ASN A 353 28.19 9.36 -7.22
CA ASN A 353 27.62 9.43 -8.56
C ASN A 353 28.24 8.31 -9.40
N ASN A 354 27.61 7.14 -9.33
CA ASN A 354 28.08 5.93 -9.99
C ASN A 354 28.01 6.06 -11.51
N PHE A 355 29.11 5.73 -12.22
CA PHE A 355 29.27 5.95 -13.66
C PHE A 355 28.88 4.70 -14.48
N TYR A 356 27.63 4.27 -14.32
CA TYR A 356 26.96 3.21 -15.09
C TYR A 356 25.44 3.44 -15.04
N THR A 357 24.67 2.66 -15.77
CA THR A 357 23.21 2.70 -15.71
C THR A 357 22.70 1.79 -14.61
N SER A 358 21.81 2.26 -13.74
CA SER A 358 21.04 1.46 -12.79
C SER A 358 19.55 1.66 -13.00
N ILE A 359 18.78 0.58 -12.91
CA ILE A 359 17.34 0.57 -13.13
C ILE A 359 16.71 -0.23 -12.00
N ASN A 360 15.72 0.35 -11.35
CA ASN A 360 14.86 -0.35 -10.41
C ASN A 360 13.87 -1.24 -11.19
N THR A 361 13.59 -2.44 -10.69
CA THR A 361 12.71 -3.40 -11.36
C THR A 361 11.31 -3.47 -10.77
N ALA A 362 11.01 -2.63 -9.78
CA ALA A 362 9.77 -2.65 -9.02
C ALA A 362 9.46 -4.06 -8.44
N SER A 363 8.20 -4.44 -8.40
CA SER A 363 7.77 -5.74 -7.88
C SER A 363 6.55 -6.28 -8.64
N THR A 364 6.45 -7.59 -8.73
CA THR A 364 5.24 -8.28 -9.23
C THR A 364 4.25 -8.62 -8.13
N THR A 365 4.45 -8.18 -6.90
CA THR A 365 3.53 -8.46 -5.78
C THR A 365 2.92 -7.22 -5.15
N TYR A 366 3.69 -6.23 -4.81
CA TYR A 366 3.21 -4.99 -4.18
C TYR A 366 4.27 -3.88 -4.33
N SER A 367 3.83 -2.63 -4.20
CA SER A 367 4.71 -1.47 -4.30
C SER A 367 5.05 -0.90 -2.92
N GLU A 368 6.27 -0.42 -2.75
CA GLU A 368 6.70 0.38 -1.61
C GLU A 368 7.22 1.73 -2.08
N ILE A 369 6.85 2.80 -1.39
CA ILE A 369 7.33 4.14 -1.71
C ILE A 369 8.05 4.71 -0.50
N ASN A 370 9.22 5.24 -0.75
CA ASN A 370 9.95 5.94 0.27
C ASN A 370 9.65 7.44 0.21
N PRO A 371 9.18 8.06 1.31
CA PRO A 371 8.88 9.50 1.34
C PRO A 371 10.11 10.39 1.46
N GLY A 372 11.32 9.84 1.49
CA GLY A 372 12.59 10.60 1.59
C GLY A 372 13.03 10.95 3.00
N ALA A 373 12.44 10.36 4.03
CA ALA A 373 12.74 10.70 5.44
C ALA A 373 12.67 9.53 6.43
N VAL A 374 12.54 8.30 5.97
CA VAL A 374 12.42 7.10 6.82
C VAL A 374 13.25 5.95 6.28
N ASP A 375 13.73 5.10 7.16
CA ASP A 375 14.60 3.96 6.85
C ASP A 375 13.92 2.81 6.11
N ALA A 376 12.60 2.85 5.94
CA ALA A 376 11.83 1.80 5.30
C ALA A 376 10.80 2.39 4.33
N GLY A 377 10.45 1.65 3.29
CA GLY A 377 9.35 1.96 2.40
C GLY A 377 8.01 2.03 3.15
N ILE A 378 7.11 2.85 2.63
CA ILE A 378 5.73 2.93 3.09
C ILE A 378 4.86 2.15 2.11
N HIS A 379 3.90 1.41 2.63
CA HIS A 379 2.82 0.81 1.85
C HIS A 379 1.72 1.86 1.61
N PRO A 380 1.68 2.54 0.46
CA PRO A 380 0.65 3.55 0.18
C PRO A 380 -0.70 2.90 -0.12
N GLU A 381 -1.78 3.67 -0.06
CA GLU A 381 -3.11 3.16 -0.39
C GLU A 381 -3.12 2.47 -1.78
N GLY A 382 -3.65 1.26 -1.86
CA GLY A 382 -3.69 0.47 -3.10
C GLY A 382 -2.39 -0.24 -3.49
N TYR A 383 -1.32 -0.12 -2.70
CA TYR A 383 0.00 -0.71 -2.94
C TYR A 383 -0.03 -2.19 -3.34
N ALA A 384 -0.94 -2.94 -2.74
CA ALA A 384 -1.10 -4.38 -2.95
C ALA A 384 -1.68 -4.76 -4.33
N TYR A 385 -2.06 -3.78 -5.14
CA TYR A 385 -2.59 -3.95 -6.49
C TYR A 385 -1.73 -3.30 -7.57
N VAL A 386 -0.50 -2.93 -7.24
CA VAL A 386 0.52 -2.44 -8.18
C VAL A 386 1.50 -3.56 -8.44
N THR A 387 1.56 -4.03 -9.68
CA THR A 387 2.52 -5.05 -10.12
C THR A 387 3.16 -4.61 -11.42
N GLU A 388 4.48 -4.49 -11.42
CA GLU A 388 5.17 -3.87 -12.52
C GLU A 388 6.25 -4.76 -13.13
N GLY A 389 6.57 -4.50 -14.37
CA GLY A 389 7.61 -5.16 -15.12
C GLY A 389 7.97 -4.35 -16.37
N MET A 390 8.99 -4.79 -17.09
CA MET A 390 9.47 -4.06 -18.26
C MET A 390 9.86 -4.98 -19.40
N ILE A 391 9.79 -4.44 -20.62
CA ILE A 391 10.30 -5.05 -21.85
C ILE A 391 11.38 -4.12 -22.43
N LEU A 392 12.52 -4.69 -22.76
CA LEU A 392 13.62 -3.98 -23.42
C LEU A 392 13.75 -4.46 -24.85
N LEU A 393 13.85 -3.49 -25.75
CA LEU A 393 13.88 -3.72 -27.20
C LEU A 393 15.06 -2.98 -27.83
N GLU A 394 15.93 -3.72 -28.54
CA GLU A 394 16.96 -3.10 -29.37
C GLU A 394 16.33 -2.31 -30.50
N GLN A 395 16.82 -1.10 -30.74
CA GLN A 395 16.39 -0.23 -31.84
C GLN A 395 17.37 -0.32 -33.02
N PRO A 396 16.94 0.01 -34.26
CA PRO A 396 17.81 -0.10 -35.45
C PRO A 396 19.14 0.68 -35.37
N ASN A 397 19.17 1.76 -34.57
CA ASN A 397 20.37 2.57 -34.34
C ASN A 397 21.27 2.01 -33.22
N GLY A 398 20.94 0.88 -32.64
CA GLY A 398 21.65 0.25 -31.55
C GLY A 398 21.26 0.74 -30.15
N ASP A 399 20.33 1.68 -30.02
CA ASP A 399 19.77 2.08 -28.73
C ASP A 399 18.93 0.97 -28.13
N ILE A 400 18.67 1.00 -26.82
CA ILE A 400 17.76 0.08 -26.12
C ILE A 400 16.58 0.88 -25.59
N GLU A 401 15.39 0.64 -26.14
CA GLU A 401 14.13 1.18 -25.65
C GLU A 401 13.62 0.33 -24.50
N ILE A 402 13.13 0.96 -23.45
CA ILE A 402 12.55 0.32 -22.26
C ILE A 402 11.11 0.75 -22.13
N ARG A 403 10.20 -0.22 -22.19
CA ARG A 403 8.77 -0.07 -21.98
C ARG A 403 8.43 -0.61 -20.59
N ARG A 404 7.75 0.19 -19.81
CA ARG A 404 7.36 -0.12 -18.43
C ARG A 404 5.86 -0.43 -18.38
N TYR A 405 5.47 -1.44 -17.61
CA TYR A 405 4.09 -1.91 -17.57
C TYR A 405 3.61 -2.12 -16.14
N ASP A 406 2.39 -1.67 -15.85
CA ASP A 406 1.60 -2.23 -14.77
C ASP A 406 0.88 -3.46 -15.31
N THR A 407 1.37 -4.62 -14.93
CA THR A 407 0.90 -5.91 -15.44
C THR A 407 -0.41 -6.38 -14.79
N TYR A 408 -0.80 -5.79 -13.66
CA TYR A 408 -2.10 -6.05 -13.03
C TYR A 408 -3.24 -5.30 -13.73
N ARG A 409 -2.97 -4.06 -14.18
CA ARG A 409 -3.95 -3.21 -14.85
C ARG A 409 -3.90 -3.31 -16.37
N ASP A 410 -2.93 -4.03 -16.91
CA ASP A 410 -2.73 -4.22 -18.35
C ASP A 410 -2.49 -2.87 -19.08
N VAL A 411 -1.63 -2.01 -18.51
CA VAL A 411 -1.32 -0.69 -19.05
C VAL A 411 0.19 -0.46 -19.17
N GLU A 412 0.61 0.25 -20.21
CA GLU A 412 1.97 0.78 -20.33
C GLU A 412 2.10 2.05 -19.49
N ILE A 413 3.13 2.10 -18.63
CA ILE A 413 3.44 3.24 -17.78
C ILE A 413 4.11 4.31 -18.63
N ASP A 414 3.51 5.49 -18.70
CA ASP A 414 4.03 6.67 -19.41
C ASP A 414 4.58 6.35 -20.82
N PRO A 415 3.74 5.92 -21.77
CA PRO A 415 4.17 5.53 -23.10
C PRO A 415 4.72 6.70 -23.93
N ALA A 416 4.45 7.94 -23.51
CA ALA A 416 4.98 9.14 -24.18
C ALA A 416 6.47 9.37 -23.84
N ASN A 417 6.92 8.93 -22.66
CA ASN A 417 8.28 9.13 -22.15
C ASN A 417 8.96 7.79 -21.85
N ARG A 418 9.01 6.89 -22.81
CA ARG A 418 9.76 5.62 -22.70
C ARG A 418 11.22 5.90 -22.43
N TRP A 419 11.85 5.07 -21.60
CA TRP A 419 13.26 5.19 -21.37
C TRP A 419 14.05 4.64 -22.56
N VAL A 420 15.14 5.32 -22.91
CA VAL A 420 16.02 4.91 -24.02
C VAL A 420 17.49 5.01 -23.59
N LEU A 421 18.16 3.87 -23.55
CA LEU A 421 19.61 3.82 -23.37
C LEU A 421 20.27 4.01 -24.72
N LYS A 422 21.01 5.11 -24.87
CA LYS A 422 21.61 5.51 -26.15
C LYS A 422 23.01 4.94 -26.35
N ALA A 423 23.25 4.45 -27.55
CA ALA A 423 24.60 4.10 -28.01
C ALA A 423 25.45 5.35 -28.36
N PRO A 424 26.79 5.32 -28.20
CA PRO A 424 27.59 4.25 -27.59
C PRO A 424 27.42 4.19 -26.08
N PHE A 425 27.56 2.99 -25.48
CA PHE A 425 27.38 2.74 -24.05
C PHE A 425 28.66 3.01 -23.24
N ASP A 426 29.39 4.08 -23.55
CA ASP A 426 30.66 4.46 -22.92
C ASP A 426 30.50 5.57 -21.87
N GLY A 427 29.25 5.90 -21.52
CA GLY A 427 28.91 6.98 -20.61
C GLY A 427 28.75 8.37 -21.26
N SER A 428 29.17 8.55 -22.51
CA SER A 428 29.06 9.85 -23.23
C SER A 428 27.61 10.24 -23.52
N MET A 429 26.70 9.25 -23.61
CA MET A 429 25.31 9.44 -23.96
C MET A 429 24.35 9.33 -22.75
N PHE A 430 24.88 9.32 -21.54
CA PHE A 430 24.06 9.27 -20.31
C PHE A 430 23.14 10.49 -20.19
N GLN A 431 21.87 10.26 -19.86
CA GLN A 431 20.84 11.31 -19.82
C GLN A 431 19.95 11.26 -18.56
N TYR A 432 19.96 10.16 -17.78
CA TYR A 432 19.11 9.96 -16.59
C TYR A 432 19.88 10.27 -15.30
N ALA A 433 20.68 11.32 -15.28
CA ALA A 433 21.37 11.69 -14.06
C ALA A 433 20.47 12.55 -13.18
N ASP A 434 20.30 12.14 -11.92
CA ASP A 434 19.73 13.00 -10.89
C ASP A 434 20.83 13.98 -10.41
N ILE A 435 20.97 15.06 -11.14
CA ILE A 435 21.98 16.08 -10.88
C ILE A 435 21.32 17.17 -10.05
N ARG A 436 21.48 17.08 -8.72
CA ARG A 436 21.02 18.11 -7.76
C ARG A 436 22.11 19.13 -7.45
N ASP A 437 23.37 18.77 -7.63
CA ASP A 437 24.52 19.59 -7.28
C ASP A 437 25.34 19.97 -8.52
N ALA A 438 25.66 21.25 -8.67
CA ALA A 438 26.48 21.78 -9.77
C ALA A 438 27.90 21.20 -9.73
N ASP A 439 28.45 20.90 -8.56
CA ASP A 439 29.79 20.32 -8.40
C ASP A 439 29.91 18.88 -8.90
N ASP A 440 28.79 18.15 -8.90
CA ASP A 440 28.69 16.80 -9.45
C ASP A 440 28.34 16.78 -10.95
N ASN A 441 28.30 17.92 -11.61
CA ASN A 441 27.87 18.10 -13.01
C ASN A 441 28.99 18.62 -13.95
N PRO A 442 30.08 17.88 -14.15
CA PRO A 442 31.18 18.34 -15.02
C PRO A 442 30.77 18.50 -16.49
N ALA A 443 29.70 17.86 -16.93
CA ALA A 443 29.18 17.94 -18.29
C ALA A 443 28.21 19.11 -18.52
N GLY A 444 27.87 19.90 -17.46
CA GLY A 444 27.00 21.07 -17.58
C GLY A 444 25.56 20.72 -17.97
N ARG A 445 25.04 19.55 -17.55
CA ARG A 445 23.65 19.14 -17.81
C ARG A 445 22.67 19.97 -16.97
N PRO A 446 21.40 20.11 -17.39
CA PRO A 446 20.41 20.78 -16.55
C PRO A 446 20.30 20.15 -15.16
N LEU A 447 20.32 20.99 -14.12
CA LEU A 447 20.09 20.54 -12.76
C LEU A 447 18.60 20.19 -12.60
N ARG A 448 18.27 19.08 -11.96
CA ARG A 448 16.89 18.66 -11.69
C ARG A 448 16.16 19.64 -10.75
N THR A 449 16.89 20.29 -9.84
CA THR A 449 16.36 21.38 -9.01
C THR A 449 16.02 22.65 -9.77
N GLY A 450 16.40 22.79 -11.04
CA GLY A 450 16.06 23.89 -11.94
C GLY A 450 14.91 23.59 -12.89
N LEU A 451 14.28 22.42 -12.79
CA LEU A 451 13.10 22.05 -13.57
C LEU A 451 11.86 22.79 -13.05
N PRO A 452 10.79 22.91 -13.88
CA PRO A 452 9.53 23.47 -13.44
C PRO A 452 9.00 22.74 -12.18
N ALA A 453 8.49 23.48 -11.23
CA ALA A 453 7.82 22.92 -10.07
C ALA A 453 6.37 22.54 -10.41
N PRO A 454 5.75 21.61 -9.66
CA PRO A 454 4.34 21.30 -9.80
C PRO A 454 3.46 22.53 -9.74
N GLN A 455 2.40 22.57 -10.53
CA GLN A 455 1.50 23.70 -10.59
C GLN A 455 0.04 23.26 -10.39
N PHE A 456 -0.64 23.92 -9.47
CA PHE A 456 -2.09 23.84 -9.40
C PHE A 456 -2.72 24.63 -10.55
N ARG A 457 -3.81 24.10 -11.12
CA ARG A 457 -4.56 24.82 -12.16
C ARG A 457 -5.06 26.19 -11.68
N ASP A 458 -5.21 27.12 -12.60
CA ASP A 458 -5.77 28.44 -12.29
C ASP A 458 -7.15 28.32 -11.61
N GLY A 459 -7.32 29.07 -10.53
CA GLY A 459 -8.56 29.05 -9.75
C GLY A 459 -8.72 27.81 -8.85
N ALA A 460 -7.70 26.98 -8.71
CA ALA A 460 -7.70 25.85 -7.76
C ALA A 460 -7.98 26.34 -6.34
N LYS A 461 -8.83 25.65 -5.61
CA LYS A 461 -9.19 25.99 -4.23
C LYS A 461 -8.96 24.79 -3.33
N LEU A 462 -8.42 25.04 -2.16
CA LEU A 462 -8.40 24.12 -1.05
C LEU A 462 -9.73 24.27 -0.29
N LYS A 463 -10.40 23.15 -0.03
CA LYS A 463 -11.60 23.09 0.82
C LYS A 463 -11.24 22.45 2.15
N ALA A 464 -11.61 23.12 3.23
CA ALA A 464 -11.47 22.58 4.59
C ALA A 464 -12.87 22.27 5.13
N LYS A 465 -13.07 21.02 5.55
CA LYS A 465 -14.30 20.54 6.21
C LYS A 465 -13.96 20.24 7.68
N PRO A 466 -14.21 21.21 8.59
CA PRO A 466 -13.84 21.05 9.99
C PRO A 466 -14.85 20.15 10.74
N ALA A 467 -14.33 19.34 11.66
CA ALA A 467 -15.04 18.77 12.79
C ALA A 467 -14.56 19.47 14.09
N ALA A 468 -14.88 18.95 15.25
CA ALA A 468 -14.50 19.61 16.52
C ALA A 468 -12.97 19.54 16.76
N GLU A 469 -12.36 18.36 16.56
CA GLU A 469 -10.92 18.18 16.84
C GLU A 469 -10.09 17.80 15.60
N GLU A 470 -10.68 17.91 14.40
CA GLU A 470 -10.00 17.57 13.16
C GLU A 470 -10.57 18.37 11.97
N VAL A 471 -9.86 18.29 10.84
CA VAL A 471 -10.30 18.87 9.58
C VAL A 471 -10.01 17.90 8.44
N LYS A 472 -10.98 17.65 7.58
CA LYS A 472 -10.74 17.04 6.27
C LYS A 472 -10.38 18.13 5.27
N ILE A 473 -9.22 18.01 4.68
CA ILE A 473 -8.68 18.93 3.67
C ILE A 473 -8.83 18.25 2.30
N VAL A 474 -9.54 18.89 1.38
CA VAL A 474 -9.76 18.44 0.00
C VAL A 474 -9.14 19.45 -0.96
N PHE A 475 -8.37 19.00 -1.92
CA PHE A 475 -7.69 19.86 -2.88
C PHE A 475 -7.55 19.19 -4.25
N PRO A 476 -7.53 19.95 -5.36
CA PRO A 476 -7.29 19.38 -6.69
C PRO A 476 -5.85 18.93 -6.84
N GLN A 477 -5.61 17.93 -7.69
CA GLN A 477 -4.26 17.55 -8.08
C GLN A 477 -3.54 18.69 -8.81
N ALA A 478 -2.25 18.82 -8.57
CA ALA A 478 -1.35 19.62 -9.38
C ALA A 478 -0.95 18.84 -10.64
N THR A 479 -0.38 19.53 -11.62
CA THR A 479 0.27 18.96 -12.79
C THR A 479 1.76 19.26 -12.76
N ASP A 480 2.53 18.38 -13.37
CA ASP A 480 3.98 18.49 -13.47
C ASP A 480 4.43 17.97 -14.84
N ASP A 481 5.61 18.35 -15.32
CA ASP A 481 6.17 17.87 -16.58
C ASP A 481 6.79 16.47 -16.46
N GLU A 482 7.08 15.98 -15.24
CA GLU A 482 7.57 14.63 -14.99
C GLU A 482 6.65 13.86 -14.04
N CYS A 483 6.59 14.23 -12.75
CA CYS A 483 5.81 13.50 -11.76
C CYS A 483 5.54 14.35 -10.51
N VAL A 484 4.28 14.62 -10.21
CA VAL A 484 3.90 15.10 -8.88
C VAL A 484 4.06 13.92 -7.92
N PHE A 485 5.02 13.99 -7.01
CA PHE A 485 5.36 12.88 -6.13
C PHE A 485 4.45 12.84 -4.89
N ARG A 486 4.36 13.96 -4.17
CA ARG A 486 3.59 14.06 -2.92
C ARG A 486 3.04 15.45 -2.68
N TYR A 487 2.13 15.55 -1.73
CA TYR A 487 1.63 16.81 -1.19
C TYR A 487 1.95 16.90 0.29
N ASN A 488 2.65 17.97 0.70
CA ASN A 488 2.81 18.29 2.10
C ASN A 488 1.61 19.11 2.56
N VAL A 489 0.97 18.67 3.63
CA VAL A 489 -0.19 19.31 4.24
C VAL A 489 0.19 19.88 5.60
N ARG A 490 -0.05 21.16 5.82
CA ARG A 490 0.25 21.83 7.07
C ARG A 490 -0.99 22.52 7.60
N VAL A 491 -1.18 22.47 8.90
CA VAL A 491 -2.21 23.26 9.60
C VAL A 491 -1.50 24.25 10.52
N ARG A 492 -1.87 25.53 10.40
CA ARG A 492 -1.25 26.65 11.14
C ARG A 492 -2.26 27.32 12.07
N LYS A 493 -1.79 27.68 13.28
CA LYS A 493 -2.51 28.53 14.23
C LYS A 493 -1.70 29.82 14.45
N GLY A 494 -2.28 30.98 14.10
CA GLY A 494 -1.58 32.24 14.21
C GLY A 494 -0.24 32.31 13.46
N GLY A 495 -0.13 31.64 12.30
CA GLY A 495 1.07 31.57 11.46
C GLY A 495 2.05 30.45 11.82
N ASN A 496 1.97 29.82 13.00
CA ASN A 496 2.82 28.71 13.40
C ASN A 496 2.26 27.38 12.89
N VAL A 497 3.11 26.50 12.36
CA VAL A 497 2.71 25.12 12.00
C VAL A 497 2.46 24.34 13.28
N VAL A 498 1.24 23.88 13.48
CA VAL A 498 0.83 23.07 14.63
C VAL A 498 0.68 21.59 14.27
N LYS A 499 0.38 21.30 12.99
CA LYS A 499 0.34 19.94 12.45
C LYS A 499 0.97 19.92 11.08
N SER A 500 1.62 18.81 10.75
CA SER A 500 2.18 18.55 9.43
C SER A 500 1.97 17.07 9.07
N SER A 501 1.59 16.82 7.84
CA SER A 501 1.41 15.49 7.27
C SER A 501 1.80 15.53 5.80
N PHE A 502 1.83 14.38 5.13
CA PHE A 502 1.94 14.30 3.68
C PHE A 502 1.07 13.19 3.13
N ILE A 503 0.73 13.28 1.86
CA ILE A 503 0.11 12.21 1.09
C ILE A 503 0.78 12.10 -0.27
N PHE A 504 0.87 10.90 -0.83
CA PHE A 504 1.33 10.69 -2.20
C PHE A 504 0.26 11.12 -3.21
N SER A 505 0.69 11.50 -4.40
CA SER A 505 -0.21 11.93 -5.48
C SER A 505 -1.01 10.78 -6.12
N GLN A 506 -0.72 9.52 -5.76
CA GLN A 506 -1.21 8.28 -6.38
C GLN A 506 -0.61 7.97 -7.77
N PHE A 507 0.49 8.63 -8.18
CA PHE A 507 1.21 8.36 -9.43
C PHE A 507 1.55 6.87 -9.62
N TYR A 508 1.83 6.17 -8.53
CA TYR A 508 2.21 4.75 -8.49
C TYR A 508 1.07 3.79 -8.85
N LEU A 509 -0.18 4.25 -8.86
CA LEU A 509 -1.32 3.40 -9.20
C LEU A 509 -1.46 3.16 -10.72
N ASN A 510 -0.74 3.91 -11.55
CA ASN A 510 -0.74 3.79 -13.01
C ASN A 510 -2.16 3.84 -13.63
N THR A 511 -3.05 4.58 -13.01
CA THR A 511 -4.42 4.85 -13.46
C THR A 511 -4.57 6.34 -13.73
N ASP A 512 -5.69 6.73 -14.31
CA ASP A 512 -6.03 8.15 -14.39
C ASP A 512 -6.01 8.74 -12.97
N MET A 513 -5.17 9.74 -12.76
CA MET A 513 -5.03 10.39 -11.46
C MET A 513 -6.37 10.99 -11.02
N PRO A 514 -6.82 10.78 -9.78
CA PRO A 514 -8.03 11.40 -9.28
C PRO A 514 -7.93 12.91 -9.41
N GLN A 515 -9.02 13.58 -9.79
CA GLN A 515 -9.00 15.03 -9.97
C GLN A 515 -8.73 15.80 -8.67
N SER A 516 -9.04 15.20 -7.54
CA SER A 516 -8.78 15.76 -6.21
C SER A 516 -8.36 14.67 -5.24
N LEU A 517 -7.56 15.07 -4.26
CA LEU A 517 -7.13 14.27 -3.13
C LEU A 517 -7.67 14.86 -1.83
N SER A 518 -7.68 14.04 -0.78
CA SER A 518 -8.04 14.50 0.55
C SER A 518 -7.17 13.86 1.63
N CYS A 519 -6.99 14.57 2.74
CA CYS A 519 -6.42 14.03 3.96
C CYS A 519 -7.12 14.60 5.18
N THR A 520 -7.13 13.85 6.29
CA THR A 520 -7.66 14.30 7.57
C THR A 520 -6.51 14.62 8.52
N VAL A 521 -6.57 15.80 9.14
CA VAL A 521 -5.62 16.25 10.16
C VAL A 521 -6.34 16.34 11.48
N SER A 522 -5.96 15.49 12.45
CA SER A 522 -6.61 15.37 13.76
C SER A 522 -5.79 16.01 14.89
N GLY A 523 -6.42 16.12 16.08
CA GLY A 523 -5.82 16.68 17.29
C GLY A 523 -5.71 18.19 17.22
N LEU A 524 -6.72 18.85 16.68
CA LEU A 524 -6.94 20.28 16.71
C LEU A 524 -7.78 20.66 17.93
N GLU A 525 -7.68 21.91 18.35
CA GLU A 525 -8.52 22.44 19.45
C GLU A 525 -9.91 22.83 18.89
N PRO A 526 -11.01 22.50 19.59
CA PRO A 526 -12.36 22.91 19.20
C PRO A 526 -12.53 24.43 19.19
N GLY A 527 -13.45 24.94 18.34
CA GLY A 527 -13.81 26.34 18.26
C GLY A 527 -12.65 27.27 17.89
N THR A 528 -11.60 26.77 17.26
CA THR A 528 -10.34 27.47 17.02
C THR A 528 -10.11 27.72 15.54
N GLU A 529 -9.66 28.95 15.19
CA GLU A 529 -9.31 29.31 13.82
C GLU A 529 -7.93 28.78 13.42
N TYR A 530 -7.85 28.16 12.24
CA TYR A 530 -6.66 27.62 11.62
C TYR A 530 -6.57 28.01 10.14
N THR A 531 -5.36 27.89 9.59
CA THR A 531 -5.12 27.93 8.15
C THR A 531 -4.53 26.60 7.70
N ALA A 532 -5.20 25.93 6.75
CA ALA A 532 -4.65 24.78 6.03
C ALA A 532 -3.81 25.27 4.86
N GLU A 533 -2.71 24.55 4.60
CA GLU A 533 -1.76 24.81 3.51
C GLU A 533 -1.41 23.47 2.85
N VAL A 534 -1.49 23.41 1.52
CA VAL A 534 -1.08 22.23 0.72
C VAL A 534 -0.07 22.67 -0.31
N ILE A 535 1.06 21.98 -0.37
CA ILE A 535 2.18 22.23 -1.27
C ILE A 535 2.48 20.94 -2.04
N GLY A 536 2.41 20.97 -3.38
CA GLY A 536 2.81 19.87 -4.23
C GLY A 536 4.34 19.82 -4.38
N HIS A 537 4.89 18.61 -4.36
CA HIS A 537 6.31 18.35 -4.58
C HIS A 537 6.45 17.39 -5.75
N ASP A 538 7.38 17.67 -6.65
CA ASP A 538 7.82 16.70 -7.67
C ASP A 538 8.78 15.66 -7.08
N SER A 539 9.28 14.78 -7.94
CA SER A 539 10.27 13.76 -7.59
C SER A 539 11.62 14.34 -7.14
N TYR A 540 11.92 15.59 -7.45
CA TYR A 540 13.20 16.27 -7.15
C TYR A 540 13.07 17.35 -6.08
N ASP A 541 11.90 17.37 -5.39
CA ASP A 541 11.56 18.29 -4.29
C ASP A 541 11.37 19.76 -4.72
N ASN A 542 11.14 20.02 -6.02
CA ASN A 542 10.65 21.31 -6.45
C ASN A 542 9.22 21.48 -5.95
N GLN A 543 8.87 22.68 -5.47
CA GLN A 543 7.65 22.94 -4.72
C GLN A 543 6.71 23.87 -5.47
N SER A 544 5.44 23.51 -5.51
CA SER A 544 4.38 24.39 -6.00
C SER A 544 4.19 25.62 -5.10
N ALA A 545 3.55 26.65 -5.63
CA ALA A 545 2.92 27.64 -4.78
C ALA A 545 1.88 26.96 -3.86
N PRO A 546 1.75 27.38 -2.60
CA PRO A 546 0.80 26.77 -1.67
C PRO A 546 -0.66 27.11 -2.01
N LEU A 547 -1.55 26.11 -1.95
CA LEU A 547 -2.98 26.36 -1.78
C LEU A 547 -3.28 26.56 -0.30
N THR A 548 -4.11 27.55 0.04
CA THR A 548 -4.46 27.85 1.43
C THR A 548 -5.96 28.04 1.61
N ALA A 549 -6.46 27.66 2.79
CA ALA A 549 -7.82 27.97 3.24
C ALA A 549 -7.83 28.18 4.75
N THR A 550 -8.56 29.22 5.20
CA THR A 550 -8.82 29.43 6.62
C THR A 550 -10.12 28.73 7.00
N PHE A 551 -10.14 28.11 8.15
CA PHE A 551 -11.32 27.43 8.72
C PHE A 551 -11.32 27.57 10.23
N THR A 552 -12.49 27.36 10.83
CA THR A 552 -12.65 27.26 12.28
C THR A 552 -13.17 25.86 12.61
N THR A 553 -12.51 25.15 13.52
CA THR A 553 -13.03 23.87 14.02
C THR A 553 -14.38 24.06 14.69
N LEU A 554 -15.25 23.05 14.64
CA LEU A 554 -16.55 23.11 15.29
C LEU A 554 -16.37 23.26 16.81
N SER A 555 -17.32 23.98 17.43
CA SER A 555 -17.39 24.05 18.90
C SER A 555 -17.73 22.65 19.46
N ASP A 556 -17.16 22.32 20.60
CA ASP A 556 -17.49 21.08 21.34
C ASP A 556 -18.28 21.41 22.62
N ASP A 557 -19.14 22.43 22.56
CA ASP A 557 -20.06 22.82 23.65
C ASP A 557 -21.37 22.02 23.66
N GLY A 558 -21.52 21.02 22.79
CA GLY A 558 -22.72 20.20 22.63
C GLY A 558 -23.76 20.75 21.66
N SER A 559 -23.52 21.92 21.07
CA SER A 559 -24.42 22.46 20.03
C SER A 559 -24.04 21.93 18.65
N ALA A 560 -25.03 21.38 17.91
CA ALA A 560 -24.82 20.95 16.54
C ALA A 560 -24.90 22.17 15.59
N PRO A 561 -24.07 22.23 14.51
CA PRO A 561 -24.17 23.24 13.48
C PRO A 561 -25.50 23.14 12.73
N GLU A 562 -25.85 24.18 11.95
CA GLU A 562 -26.99 24.16 11.05
C GLU A 562 -26.87 22.99 10.05
N ALA A 563 -27.96 22.24 9.86
CA ALA A 563 -27.99 21.11 8.93
C ALA A 563 -28.10 21.63 7.47
N VAL A 564 -27.49 20.88 6.54
CA VAL A 564 -27.62 21.09 5.09
C VAL A 564 -29.05 20.83 4.61
N GLY A 565 -29.77 19.96 5.29
CA GLY A 565 -31.18 19.68 5.08
C GLY A 565 -31.90 19.26 6.37
N THR A 566 -33.08 19.79 6.61
CA THR A 566 -33.95 19.39 7.72
C THR A 566 -35.39 19.27 7.23
N TRP A 567 -36.06 18.16 7.52
CA TRP A 567 -37.46 17.86 7.20
C TRP A 567 -38.15 17.38 8.47
N THR A 568 -39.22 18.09 8.89
CA THR A 568 -39.96 17.81 10.13
C THR A 568 -41.35 17.25 9.89
N PHE A 569 -41.82 17.25 8.64
CA PHE A 569 -43.14 16.75 8.22
C PHE A 569 -44.32 17.38 8.98
N ASP A 570 -44.11 18.59 9.53
CA ASP A 570 -45.13 19.31 10.31
C ASP A 570 -46.22 19.95 9.45
N ASP A 571 -45.91 20.24 8.19
CA ASP A 571 -46.88 20.83 7.24
C ASP A 571 -47.57 19.73 6.44
N ALA A 572 -48.77 19.35 6.86
CA ALA A 572 -49.55 18.30 6.20
C ALA A 572 -49.94 18.61 4.74
N ASP A 573 -49.94 19.90 4.36
CA ASP A 573 -50.19 20.34 2.96
C ASP A 573 -48.92 20.27 2.11
N ASN A 574 -47.73 20.25 2.73
CA ASN A 574 -46.45 20.16 2.07
C ASN A 574 -45.44 19.35 2.89
N LEU A 575 -45.63 18.04 2.91
CA LEU A 575 -44.81 17.12 3.69
C LEU A 575 -43.32 17.09 3.29
N LEU A 576 -42.95 17.56 2.10
CA LEU A 576 -41.58 17.68 1.64
C LEU A 576 -40.95 19.05 1.97
N ALA A 577 -41.68 19.93 2.65
CA ALA A 577 -41.13 21.19 3.12
C ALA A 577 -39.92 20.94 4.03
N GLY A 578 -38.80 21.55 3.69
CA GLY A 578 -37.57 21.43 4.45
C GLY A 578 -36.82 22.76 4.48
N SER A 579 -35.83 22.86 5.38
CA SER A 579 -34.86 23.95 5.42
C SER A 579 -33.48 23.46 4.97
N GLY A 580 -32.64 24.41 4.52
CA GLY A 580 -31.31 24.11 3.99
C GLY A 580 -31.26 24.01 2.47
N THR A 581 -30.18 23.51 1.91
CA THR A 581 -29.96 23.38 0.45
C THR A 581 -30.26 21.99 -0.11
N ALA A 582 -30.23 20.96 0.71
CA ALA A 582 -30.59 19.59 0.30
C ALA A 582 -32.11 19.51 0.04
N THR A 583 -32.50 18.59 -0.84
CA THR A 583 -33.92 18.39 -1.22
C THR A 583 -34.34 16.92 -0.98
N LEU A 584 -35.64 16.73 -0.71
CA LEU A 584 -36.25 15.44 -0.49
C LEU A 584 -37.35 15.21 -1.53
N THR A 585 -37.46 14.01 -2.06
CA THR A 585 -38.47 13.57 -3.04
C THR A 585 -38.98 12.19 -2.65
N GLY A 586 -40.24 11.87 -2.86
CA GLY A 586 -40.73 10.50 -2.66
C GLY A 586 -40.22 9.54 -3.70
N ALA A 587 -40.00 8.31 -3.30
CA ALA A 587 -39.51 7.23 -4.15
C ALA A 587 -40.42 5.99 -3.99
N ILE A 588 -40.62 5.25 -5.08
CA ILE A 588 -41.30 3.94 -5.07
C ILE A 588 -40.56 2.96 -5.95
N MET A 589 -40.47 1.72 -5.49
CA MET A 589 -39.91 0.61 -6.24
C MET A 589 -41.05 -0.12 -6.98
N GLU A 590 -41.07 -0.02 -8.31
CA GLU A 590 -42.00 -0.74 -9.17
C GLU A 590 -41.22 -1.72 -10.05
N LYS A 591 -41.41 -3.05 -9.83
CA LYS A 591 -40.89 -4.11 -10.70
C LYS A 591 -39.35 -4.01 -10.96
N GLY A 592 -38.58 -3.62 -9.95
CA GLY A 592 -37.13 -3.50 -10.04
C GLY A 592 -36.63 -2.18 -10.69
N SER A 593 -37.51 -1.19 -10.85
CA SER A 593 -37.16 0.17 -11.23
C SER A 593 -37.62 1.16 -10.15
N LEU A 594 -36.85 2.25 -9.94
CA LEU A 594 -37.24 3.35 -9.08
C LEU A 594 -38.00 4.40 -9.88
N ALA A 595 -39.15 4.83 -9.36
CA ALA A 595 -39.85 6.02 -9.80
C ALA A 595 -39.88 7.08 -8.68
N PHE A 596 -39.91 8.35 -9.03
CA PHE A 596 -39.89 9.46 -8.10
C PHE A 596 -41.14 10.32 -8.27
N SER A 597 -41.65 10.82 -7.16
CA SER A 597 -42.83 11.72 -7.17
C SER A 597 -42.81 12.62 -5.95
N ASP A 598 -43.09 13.91 -6.18
CA ASP A 598 -43.30 14.85 -5.07
C ASP A 598 -44.72 14.76 -4.46
N ASN A 599 -45.62 14.02 -5.11
CA ASN A 599 -46.89 13.66 -4.55
C ASN A 599 -46.83 12.41 -3.69
N LEU A 600 -46.47 12.59 -2.41
CA LEU A 600 -46.26 11.48 -1.46
C LEU A 600 -47.51 10.59 -1.31
N ALA A 601 -48.70 11.14 -1.37
CA ALA A 601 -49.94 10.38 -1.30
C ALA A 601 -50.09 9.37 -2.44
N SER A 602 -49.58 9.69 -3.63
CA SER A 602 -49.53 8.74 -4.77
C SER A 602 -48.60 7.54 -4.55
N LEU A 603 -47.65 7.67 -3.64
CA LEU A 603 -46.71 6.61 -3.24
C LEU A 603 -47.18 5.86 -1.96
N GLY A 604 -48.40 6.16 -1.46
CA GLY A 604 -48.93 5.60 -0.23
C GLY A 604 -48.34 6.17 1.04
N ILE A 605 -47.48 7.20 0.95
CA ILE A 605 -46.87 7.90 2.09
C ILE A 605 -47.90 8.90 2.60
N GLN A 606 -48.34 8.79 3.87
CA GLN A 606 -49.44 9.58 4.45
C GLN A 606 -48.97 10.30 5.69
N PRO A 607 -49.54 11.51 5.99
CA PRO A 607 -49.28 12.20 7.24
C PRO A 607 -49.86 11.43 8.42
N VAL A 608 -49.15 11.37 9.52
CA VAL A 608 -49.54 10.80 10.80
C VAL A 608 -49.06 11.72 11.94
N ALA A 609 -49.58 11.48 13.14
CA ALA A 609 -49.16 12.25 14.32
C ALA A 609 -47.69 11.91 14.68
N GLY A 610 -46.91 12.97 14.93
CA GLY A 610 -45.56 12.84 15.40
C GLY A 610 -45.43 12.53 16.89
N PRO A 611 -44.19 12.62 17.42
CA PRO A 611 -43.91 12.28 18.82
C PRO A 611 -44.54 13.20 19.87
N ALA A 612 -44.88 14.44 19.49
CA ALA A 612 -45.58 15.41 20.37
C ALA A 612 -46.76 16.03 19.64
N GLU A 613 -47.68 16.69 20.38
CA GLU A 613 -48.93 17.24 19.85
C GLU A 613 -48.74 18.24 18.71
N ALA A 614 -47.61 18.95 18.69
CA ALA A 614 -47.27 19.93 17.65
C ALA A 614 -46.40 19.38 16.49
N ASN A 615 -45.97 18.11 16.54
CA ASN A 615 -45.10 17.50 15.55
C ASN A 615 -45.91 16.64 14.58
N GLY A 616 -45.60 16.82 13.29
CA GLY A 616 -46.03 15.91 12.23
C GLY A 616 -45.10 14.70 12.07
N ALA A 617 -45.53 13.75 11.30
CA ALA A 617 -44.73 12.62 10.83
C ALA A 617 -45.35 12.04 9.55
N VAL A 618 -44.64 11.18 8.87
CA VAL A 618 -45.17 10.41 7.75
C VAL A 618 -45.03 8.91 8.01
N THR A 619 -46.03 8.14 7.58
CA THR A 619 -45.91 6.70 7.48
C THR A 619 -45.45 6.30 6.09
N ILE A 620 -44.45 5.44 6.01
CA ILE A 620 -43.84 4.96 4.79
C ILE A 620 -44.16 3.46 4.65
N PRO A 621 -44.98 3.08 3.67
CA PRO A 621 -45.32 1.67 3.46
C PRO A 621 -44.20 0.91 2.76
N VAL A 622 -44.24 -0.41 2.82
CA VAL A 622 -43.31 -1.30 2.09
C VAL A 622 -43.30 -0.95 0.58
N GLY A 623 -42.14 -0.89 -0.03
CA GLY A 623 -41.91 -0.55 -1.43
C GLY A 623 -41.90 0.97 -1.71
N SER A 624 -42.11 1.81 -0.69
CA SER A 624 -42.02 3.28 -0.77
C SER A 624 -40.90 3.78 0.12
N GLY A 625 -40.33 4.93 -0.23
CA GLY A 625 -39.25 5.57 0.52
C GLY A 625 -39.06 7.02 0.10
N LEU A 626 -37.95 7.57 0.51
CA LEU A 626 -37.57 8.95 0.23
C LEU A 626 -36.19 8.99 -0.42
N LYS A 627 -36.00 9.85 -1.40
CA LYS A 627 -34.71 10.19 -1.99
C LYS A 627 -34.26 11.57 -1.54
N MET A 628 -33.14 11.63 -0.87
CA MET A 628 -32.44 12.87 -0.57
C MET A 628 -31.45 13.19 -1.68
N THR A 629 -31.40 14.45 -2.12
CA THR A 629 -30.36 14.99 -2.99
C THR A 629 -29.60 16.05 -2.21
N SER A 630 -28.29 15.91 -2.12
CA SER A 630 -27.46 16.78 -1.27
C SER A 630 -27.34 18.20 -1.81
N ASN A 631 -27.40 18.37 -3.14
CA ASN A 631 -27.17 19.63 -3.85
C ASN A 631 -25.82 20.29 -3.50
N LEU A 632 -24.85 19.45 -3.06
CA LEU A 632 -23.47 19.87 -2.83
C LEU A 632 -22.64 19.73 -4.11
N GLU A 633 -21.54 20.47 -4.19
CA GLU A 633 -20.63 20.38 -5.34
C GLU A 633 -19.86 19.03 -5.40
N GLU A 634 -19.71 18.37 -4.25
CA GLU A 634 -19.04 17.10 -4.15
C GLU A 634 -19.87 15.98 -4.79
N GLN A 635 -19.20 15.15 -5.62
CA GLN A 635 -19.85 14.00 -6.26
C GLN A 635 -19.93 12.79 -5.33
N THR A 636 -19.10 12.73 -4.29
CA THR A 636 -19.09 11.65 -3.29
C THR A 636 -18.72 12.22 -1.94
N LEU A 637 -19.51 11.90 -0.93
CA LEU A 637 -19.27 12.23 0.47
C LEU A 637 -18.83 10.98 1.23
N ASP A 638 -17.75 11.09 1.95
CA ASP A 638 -17.23 10.06 2.89
C ASP A 638 -17.34 10.53 4.35
N THR A 639 -17.73 11.79 4.55
CA THR A 639 -17.86 12.45 5.85
C THR A 639 -19.17 13.20 5.89
N TYR A 640 -20.10 12.75 6.74
CA TYR A 640 -21.45 13.33 6.85
C TYR A 640 -22.15 12.81 8.12
N THR A 641 -23.29 13.39 8.48
CA THR A 641 -24.18 12.89 9.54
C THR A 641 -25.61 12.85 9.05
N LEU A 642 -26.30 11.73 9.33
CA LEU A 642 -27.74 11.54 9.11
C LEU A 642 -28.43 11.32 10.45
N LEU A 643 -29.56 12.02 10.65
CA LEU A 643 -30.44 11.82 11.79
C LEU A 643 -31.80 11.39 11.27
N PHE A 644 -32.40 10.42 11.95
CA PHE A 644 -33.75 9.94 11.71
C PHE A 644 -34.50 9.82 13.03
N ASP A 645 -35.62 10.49 13.17
CA ASP A 645 -36.58 10.21 14.24
C ASP A 645 -37.60 9.22 13.71
N ILE A 646 -37.58 7.98 14.19
CA ILE A 646 -38.35 6.87 13.64
C ILE A 646 -39.21 6.14 14.69
N ARG A 647 -40.30 5.55 14.22
CA ARG A 647 -41.15 4.63 14.95
C ARG A 647 -41.50 3.42 14.07
N SER A 648 -41.39 2.22 14.57
CA SER A 648 -41.86 1.01 13.88
C SER A 648 -42.58 0.08 14.86
N GLU A 649 -43.72 -0.45 14.44
CA GLU A 649 -44.43 -1.51 15.16
C GLU A 649 -43.85 -2.89 14.88
N GLN A 650 -43.14 -3.04 13.77
CA GLN A 650 -42.60 -4.33 13.31
C GLN A 650 -41.07 -4.30 13.32
N LEU A 651 -40.49 -4.86 14.38
CA LEU A 651 -39.02 -4.89 14.53
C LEU A 651 -38.37 -6.23 14.15
N ASN A 652 -39.16 -7.23 13.76
CA ASN A 652 -38.67 -8.57 13.39
C ASN A 652 -38.11 -8.57 11.95
N GLY A 653 -36.97 -9.22 11.75
CA GLY A 653 -36.26 -9.26 10.46
C GLY A 653 -35.62 -7.93 10.11
N TYR A 654 -35.36 -7.74 8.84
CA TYR A 654 -34.65 -6.55 8.32
C TYR A 654 -35.62 -5.43 7.95
N THR A 655 -35.20 -4.18 8.15
CA THR A 655 -35.84 -2.96 7.65
C THR A 655 -34.76 -1.96 7.30
N ALA A 656 -34.60 -1.64 6.02
CA ALA A 656 -33.63 -0.65 5.53
C ALA A 656 -33.95 0.74 6.06
N ILE A 657 -32.95 1.47 6.55
CA ILE A 657 -33.06 2.89 6.93
C ILE A 657 -32.38 3.77 5.90
N TYR A 658 -31.20 3.36 5.45
CA TYR A 658 -30.36 4.14 4.55
C TYR A 658 -29.70 3.26 3.50
N GLN A 659 -29.67 3.72 2.27
CA GLN A 659 -28.97 3.13 1.15
C GLN A 659 -28.21 4.20 0.37
N ASN A 660 -26.93 3.94 0.05
CA ASN A 660 -26.10 4.85 -0.72
C ASN A 660 -26.21 4.66 -2.25
N ASP A 661 -26.86 3.60 -2.71
CA ASP A 661 -27.09 3.35 -4.14
C ASP A 661 -28.41 3.98 -4.60
N LEU A 662 -28.32 5.11 -5.30
CA LEU A 662 -29.48 5.82 -5.85
C LEU A 662 -30.23 5.07 -6.96
N THR A 663 -29.72 3.93 -7.39
CA THR A 663 -30.38 3.08 -8.39
C THR A 663 -31.13 1.91 -7.78
N ASN A 664 -31.02 1.71 -6.49
CA ASN A 664 -31.59 0.59 -5.73
C ASN A 664 -31.24 -0.79 -6.33
N LYS A 665 -29.99 -0.98 -6.75
CA LYS A 665 -29.47 -2.24 -7.28
C LYS A 665 -28.62 -3.02 -6.28
N LYS A 666 -28.21 -2.36 -5.22
CA LYS A 666 -27.39 -2.92 -4.14
C LYS A 666 -28.25 -3.03 -2.89
N ASP A 667 -27.78 -3.89 -2.00
CA ASP A 667 -28.31 -4.02 -0.65
C ASP A 667 -28.20 -2.69 0.13
N GLY A 668 -29.05 -2.51 1.15
CA GLY A 668 -29.04 -1.34 2.02
C GLY A 668 -27.71 -1.15 2.74
N SER A 669 -27.45 0.08 3.17
CA SER A 669 -26.22 0.47 3.85
C SER A 669 -26.36 0.61 5.36
N PHE A 670 -27.60 0.58 5.87
CA PHE A 670 -27.92 0.65 7.30
C PHE A 670 -29.34 0.14 7.56
N PHE A 671 -29.48 -0.77 8.53
CA PHE A 671 -30.70 -1.51 8.80
C PHE A 671 -31.13 -1.48 10.26
N ILE A 672 -32.43 -1.73 10.49
CA ILE A 672 -32.93 -2.36 11.70
C ILE A 672 -32.94 -3.88 11.43
N ASN A 673 -32.39 -4.69 12.33
CA ASN A 673 -32.48 -6.13 12.29
C ASN A 673 -32.89 -6.69 13.68
N ASN A 674 -34.08 -7.23 13.78
CA ASN A 674 -34.66 -7.70 15.04
C ASN A 674 -34.56 -6.65 16.16
N GLY A 675 -34.85 -5.38 15.84
CA GLY A 675 -34.80 -4.26 16.75
C GLY A 675 -33.42 -3.69 17.04
N GLN A 676 -32.34 -4.22 16.45
CA GLN A 676 -31.00 -3.67 16.57
C GLN A 676 -30.60 -2.90 15.29
N LEU A 677 -29.75 -1.92 15.44
CA LEU A 677 -29.30 -1.01 14.38
C LEU A 677 -27.90 -1.41 13.88
N GLY A 678 -27.67 -1.45 12.57
CA GLY A 678 -26.35 -1.76 12.03
C GLY A 678 -26.33 -2.35 10.64
N ILE A 679 -25.22 -3.02 10.32
CA ILE A 679 -24.98 -3.82 9.12
C ILE A 679 -23.76 -4.74 9.35
N ASN A 680 -23.75 -5.94 8.76
CA ASN A 680 -22.64 -6.89 8.84
C ASN A 680 -21.49 -6.54 7.84
N THR A 681 -20.98 -5.31 7.91
CA THR A 681 -19.87 -4.87 7.09
C THR A 681 -19.00 -3.88 7.87
N GLY A 682 -17.74 -3.68 7.45
CA GLY A 682 -16.80 -2.77 8.10
C GLY A 682 -16.58 -3.04 9.59
N GLY A 683 -16.94 -4.23 10.08
CA GLY A 683 -16.86 -4.59 11.49
C GLY A 683 -17.87 -3.86 12.38
N LEU A 684 -18.95 -3.27 11.83
CA LEU A 684 -19.96 -2.55 12.61
C LEU A 684 -20.85 -3.54 13.42
N GLY A 685 -21.44 -4.54 12.76
CA GLY A 685 -22.43 -5.43 13.41
C GLY A 685 -23.76 -4.74 13.72
N TYR A 686 -24.59 -5.36 14.57
CA TYR A 686 -25.88 -4.84 15.01
C TYR A 686 -25.87 -4.52 16.50
N HIS A 687 -26.38 -3.34 16.88
CA HIS A 687 -26.24 -2.79 18.23
C HIS A 687 -27.51 -2.08 18.69
N GLY A 688 -27.57 -1.80 19.99
CA GLY A 688 -28.70 -1.12 20.62
C GLY A 688 -29.97 -1.98 20.63
N SER A 689 -31.11 -1.38 21.02
CA SER A 689 -32.40 -2.05 21.05
C SER A 689 -33.51 -1.03 20.92
N LEU A 690 -34.20 -1.05 19.77
CA LEU A 690 -35.43 -0.26 19.57
C LEU A 690 -36.60 -0.91 20.30
N THR A 691 -37.55 -0.12 20.74
CA THR A 691 -38.78 -0.58 21.34
C THR A 691 -39.94 -0.42 20.33
N SER A 692 -40.67 -1.49 20.04
CA SER A 692 -41.84 -1.47 19.16
C SER A 692 -42.83 -0.39 19.58
N GLY A 693 -43.31 0.40 18.62
CA GLY A 693 -44.29 1.47 18.82
C GLY A 693 -43.75 2.73 19.51
N LYS A 694 -42.49 2.76 19.92
CA LYS A 694 -41.85 3.97 20.46
C LYS A 694 -41.07 4.75 19.42
N TRP A 695 -41.08 6.07 19.57
CA TRP A 695 -40.20 6.96 18.83
C TRP A 695 -38.78 6.87 19.36
N HIS A 696 -37.84 6.78 18.45
CA HIS A 696 -36.40 6.75 18.72
C HIS A 696 -35.62 7.69 17.77
N ARG A 697 -34.63 8.39 18.31
CA ARG A 697 -33.66 9.17 17.52
C ARG A 697 -32.48 8.33 17.15
N VAL A 698 -32.30 8.06 15.87
CA VAL A 698 -31.17 7.30 15.32
C VAL A 698 -30.25 8.26 14.60
N VAL A 699 -28.97 8.26 14.94
CA VAL A 699 -27.96 9.06 14.23
C VAL A 699 -26.87 8.16 13.70
N LEU A 700 -26.54 8.33 12.42
CA LEU A 700 -25.40 7.70 11.74
C LEU A 700 -24.41 8.82 11.40
N ALA A 701 -23.23 8.81 12.03
CA ALA A 701 -22.16 9.78 11.77
C ALA A 701 -21.01 9.07 11.05
N ALA A 702 -20.76 9.47 9.81
CA ALA A 702 -19.71 8.96 8.95
C ALA A 702 -18.50 9.89 8.95
N LEU A 703 -17.30 9.33 9.10
CA LEU A 703 -16.03 10.02 9.02
C LEU A 703 -15.07 9.19 8.18
N ASN A 704 -14.69 9.70 7.00
CA ASN A 704 -13.82 8.98 6.07
C ASN A 704 -14.31 7.53 5.77
N ASN A 705 -15.62 7.37 5.55
CA ASN A 705 -16.29 6.06 5.36
C ASN A 705 -16.17 5.09 6.54
N ALA A 706 -15.85 5.54 7.75
CA ALA A 706 -16.05 4.82 9.00
C ALA A 706 -17.27 5.41 9.72
N VAL A 707 -18.11 4.57 10.34
CA VAL A 707 -19.36 5.05 10.93
C VAL A 707 -19.45 4.81 12.42
N SER A 708 -20.13 5.75 13.09
CA SER A 708 -20.58 5.64 14.47
C SER A 708 -22.11 5.75 14.48
N ILE A 709 -22.78 4.88 15.21
CA ILE A 709 -24.25 4.88 15.35
C ILE A 709 -24.63 5.23 16.76
N TYR A 710 -25.64 6.10 16.85
CA TYR A 710 -26.19 6.56 18.13
C TYR A 710 -27.68 6.30 18.18
N LEU A 711 -28.17 5.94 19.36
CA LEU A 711 -29.57 5.75 19.66
C LEU A 711 -29.92 6.64 20.85
N ASP A 712 -30.89 7.55 20.65
CA ASP A 712 -31.33 8.51 21.66
C ASP A 712 -30.20 9.31 22.30
N GLY A 713 -29.21 9.74 21.46
CA GLY A 713 -28.04 10.50 21.88
C GLY A 713 -26.88 9.67 22.44
N VAL A 714 -27.04 8.33 22.60
CA VAL A 714 -26.02 7.43 23.17
C VAL A 714 -25.33 6.67 22.05
N LEU A 715 -23.99 6.66 22.03
CA LEU A 715 -23.19 5.82 21.12
C LEU A 715 -23.46 4.33 21.41
N ILE A 716 -23.93 3.59 20.41
CA ILE A 716 -24.23 2.17 20.53
C ILE A 716 -23.31 1.26 19.70
N GLY A 717 -22.70 1.77 18.64
CA GLY A 717 -21.81 0.99 17.78
C GLY A 717 -20.86 1.86 16.96
N LYS A 718 -19.71 1.27 16.58
CA LYS A 718 -18.73 1.93 15.72
C LYS A 718 -18.09 0.89 14.79
N SER A 719 -17.92 1.23 13.51
CA SER A 719 -17.20 0.38 12.58
C SER A 719 -15.70 0.30 12.94
N THR A 720 -15.09 -0.86 12.70
CA THR A 720 -13.67 -1.09 12.96
C THR A 720 -12.80 -0.73 11.75
N SER A 721 -13.42 -0.54 10.58
CA SER A 721 -12.74 -0.14 9.34
C SER A 721 -13.65 0.75 8.49
N ALA A 722 -13.05 1.57 7.63
CA ALA A 722 -13.73 2.32 6.60
C ALA A 722 -14.27 1.39 5.51
N ASN A 723 -15.46 1.73 4.95
CA ASN A 723 -16.04 1.01 3.82
C ASN A 723 -16.79 1.97 2.89
N ALA A 724 -16.09 2.45 1.85
CA ALA A 724 -16.67 3.38 0.87
C ALA A 724 -17.82 2.76 0.09
N THR A 725 -17.84 1.43 -0.12
CA THR A 725 -18.92 0.75 -0.84
C THR A 725 -20.23 0.81 -0.06
N ALA A 726 -20.17 0.68 1.27
CA ALA A 726 -21.36 0.74 2.14
C ALA A 726 -21.75 2.18 2.51
N TRP A 727 -20.78 3.05 2.80
CA TRP A 727 -21.04 4.36 3.41
C TRP A 727 -20.58 5.57 2.60
N GLY A 728 -19.93 5.37 1.44
CA GLY A 728 -19.67 6.48 0.53
C GLY A 728 -20.97 6.93 -0.12
N MET A 729 -21.48 8.12 0.25
CA MET A 729 -22.69 8.72 -0.33
C MET A 729 -22.29 9.46 -1.61
N SER A 730 -22.99 9.19 -2.72
CA SER A 730 -22.82 9.96 -3.96
C SER A 730 -23.52 11.34 -3.86
N THR A 731 -24.28 11.75 -4.85
CA THR A 731 -25.02 13.03 -4.83
C THR A 731 -26.24 13.01 -3.91
N GLY A 732 -26.50 11.92 -3.18
CA GLY A 732 -27.64 11.78 -2.27
C GLY A 732 -27.77 10.36 -1.72
N ALA A 733 -28.95 10.06 -1.17
CA ALA A 733 -29.25 8.81 -0.50
C ALA A 733 -30.70 8.39 -0.72
N LEU A 734 -30.98 7.10 -0.62
CA LEU A 734 -32.33 6.56 -0.46
C LEU A 734 -32.57 6.22 1.01
N PHE A 735 -33.74 6.55 1.50
CA PHE A 735 -34.18 6.24 2.84
C PHE A 735 -35.40 5.31 2.81
N PHE A 736 -35.37 4.28 3.67
CA PHE A 736 -36.44 3.31 3.88
C PHE A 736 -36.78 2.46 2.65
N LEU A 737 -35.81 2.27 1.76
CA LEU A 737 -35.89 1.42 0.57
C LEU A 737 -34.70 0.47 0.50
N ASP A 738 -35.00 -0.75 0.02
CA ASP A 738 -34.01 -1.76 -0.27
C ASP A 738 -34.29 -2.49 -1.59
N ASN A 739 -33.26 -3.18 -2.18
CA ASN A 739 -33.37 -3.75 -3.51
C ASN A 739 -34.07 -5.12 -3.55
N ASP A 740 -34.17 -5.82 -2.44
CA ASP A 740 -34.72 -7.20 -2.36
C ASP A 740 -35.91 -7.34 -1.42
N GLY A 741 -36.43 -6.23 -0.90
CA GLY A 741 -37.67 -6.18 -0.12
C GLY A 741 -37.45 -6.31 1.39
N GLU A 742 -36.27 -5.97 1.87
CA GLU A 742 -35.97 -5.89 3.32
C GLU A 742 -36.53 -4.57 3.90
N GLU A 743 -37.88 -4.39 3.80
CA GLU A 743 -38.58 -3.25 4.34
C GLU A 743 -39.75 -3.68 5.24
N LYS A 744 -40.05 -2.85 6.21
CA LYS A 744 -41.27 -2.88 7.02
C LYS A 744 -41.88 -1.48 7.02
N PRO A 745 -43.20 -1.36 7.26
CA PRO A 745 -43.77 -0.04 7.46
C PRO A 745 -43.05 0.67 8.58
N ILE A 746 -42.64 1.90 8.32
CA ILE A 746 -41.93 2.75 9.28
C ILE A 746 -42.54 4.15 9.26
N GLU A 747 -42.46 4.83 10.38
CA GLU A 747 -42.85 6.23 10.50
C GLU A 747 -41.59 7.04 10.80
N THR A 748 -41.54 8.28 10.22
CA THR A 748 -40.47 9.23 10.52
C THR A 748 -41.06 10.60 10.76
N SER A 749 -40.56 11.29 11.81
CA SER A 749 -41.00 12.63 12.19
C SER A 749 -39.95 13.68 11.93
N GLU A 750 -38.71 13.31 11.79
CA GLU A 750 -37.61 14.22 11.46
C GLU A 750 -36.51 13.48 10.71
N ILE A 751 -35.98 14.13 9.68
CA ILE A 751 -34.75 13.76 9.00
C ILE A 751 -33.87 14.99 8.94
N ARG A 752 -32.58 14.84 9.33
CA ARG A 752 -31.55 15.86 9.14
C ARG A 752 -30.33 15.31 8.44
N PHE A 753 -29.71 16.17 7.67
CA PHE A 753 -28.47 15.87 6.96
C PHE A 753 -27.44 16.98 7.19
N TRP A 754 -26.22 16.60 7.62
CA TRP A 754 -25.04 17.46 7.69
C TRP A 754 -23.97 16.89 6.77
N ASP A 755 -23.23 17.75 6.07
CA ASP A 755 -22.05 17.42 5.27
C ASP A 755 -20.76 17.33 6.11
N SER A 756 -20.90 17.19 7.43
CA SER A 756 -19.84 17.05 8.42
C SER A 756 -20.16 15.93 9.40
N CYS A 757 -19.14 15.34 10.01
CA CYS A 757 -19.29 14.39 11.09
C CYS A 757 -19.47 15.13 12.41
N LEU A 758 -20.65 15.04 13.01
CA LEU A 758 -20.92 15.62 14.32
C LEU A 758 -20.14 14.86 15.42
N SER A 759 -19.64 15.60 16.41
CA SER A 759 -19.00 15.01 17.59
C SER A 759 -20.03 14.26 18.47
N GLY A 760 -19.54 13.33 19.28
CA GLY A 760 -20.40 12.62 20.24
C GLY A 760 -21.13 13.57 21.20
N LYS A 761 -20.53 14.70 21.61
CA LYS A 761 -21.17 15.71 22.45
C LYS A 761 -22.26 16.47 21.68
N GLN A 762 -22.03 16.84 20.43
CA GLN A 762 -23.06 17.48 19.59
C GLN A 762 -24.24 16.54 19.37
N ILE A 763 -24.00 15.23 19.12
CA ILE A 763 -25.08 14.26 18.97
C ILE A 763 -25.83 14.04 20.29
N ALA A 764 -25.13 13.98 21.42
CA ALA A 764 -25.73 13.94 22.74
C ALA A 764 -26.57 15.20 23.02
N GLY A 765 -26.10 16.36 22.58
CA GLY A 765 -26.81 17.66 22.68
C GLY A 765 -28.08 17.72 21.85
N LEU A 766 -28.21 16.93 20.75
CA LEU A 766 -29.46 16.77 20.00
C LEU A 766 -30.54 16.02 20.83
N GLY A 767 -30.14 15.33 21.89
CA GLY A 767 -31.00 14.66 22.85
C GLY A 767 -31.83 13.50 22.27
N SER A 768 -32.85 13.10 23.02
CA SER A 768 -33.91 12.18 22.57
C SER A 768 -35.13 12.94 22.04
N ILE A 769 -36.02 12.26 21.32
CA ILE A 769 -37.23 12.88 20.70
C ILE A 769 -38.20 13.49 21.73
N SER A 770 -38.25 12.97 22.96
CA SER A 770 -39.14 13.48 24.01
C SER A 770 -38.76 14.85 24.58
N GLY A 771 -37.70 15.47 24.08
CA GLY A 771 -37.18 16.74 24.59
C GLY A 771 -36.57 16.66 26.01
N GLU A 772 -36.58 15.51 26.58
CA GLU A 772 -35.76 15.18 27.73
C GLU A 772 -34.36 14.90 27.20
N THR A 773 -33.45 15.82 27.42
CA THR A 773 -32.02 15.40 27.50
C THR A 773 -32.02 14.14 28.38
N PRO A 774 -31.48 13.02 27.91
CA PRO A 774 -31.37 11.84 28.79
C PRO A 774 -30.71 12.35 30.06
N GLU A 775 -31.46 12.35 31.17
CA GLU A 775 -30.83 12.67 32.45
C GLU A 775 -29.68 11.69 32.56
N PRO A 776 -28.45 12.14 32.73
CA PRO A 776 -27.31 11.26 32.81
C PRO A 776 -27.66 10.23 33.90
N GLU A 777 -27.67 8.98 33.51
CA GLU A 777 -27.95 7.92 34.49
C GLU A 777 -26.92 8.06 35.59
N PRO A 778 -27.32 8.30 36.85
CA PRO A 778 -26.37 8.66 37.89
C PRO A 778 -25.34 7.52 38.04
N VAL A 779 -24.08 7.85 37.89
CA VAL A 779 -23.01 6.89 38.13
C VAL A 779 -23.07 6.47 39.58
N PRO A 780 -23.14 5.17 39.89
CA PRO A 780 -23.20 4.72 41.26
C PRO A 780 -21.93 5.09 42.01
N GLU A 781 -22.02 5.25 43.34
CA GLU A 781 -20.83 5.48 44.15
C GLU A 781 -19.83 4.31 43.97
N ALA A 782 -18.54 4.66 43.75
CA ALA A 782 -17.50 3.66 43.64
C ALA A 782 -17.21 3.00 44.98
N VAL A 783 -16.83 1.73 44.96
CA VAL A 783 -16.37 1.02 46.15
C VAL A 783 -15.19 1.72 46.76
N SER A 784 -14.28 2.26 45.90
CA SER A 784 -13.18 3.11 46.30
C SER A 784 -12.73 4.03 45.16
N THR A 785 -12.19 5.19 45.56
CA THR A 785 -11.64 6.19 44.67
C THR A 785 -10.26 6.64 45.18
N TRP A 786 -9.28 6.75 44.31
CA TRP A 786 -7.94 7.29 44.55
C TRP A 786 -7.69 8.41 43.57
N ASN A 787 -7.49 9.64 44.05
CA ASN A 787 -7.31 10.86 43.22
C ASN A 787 -5.88 11.43 43.31
N PHE A 788 -5.04 10.88 44.17
CA PHE A 788 -3.62 11.26 44.34
C PHE A 788 -3.36 12.73 44.65
N ASP A 789 -4.36 13.48 45.14
CA ASP A 789 -4.29 14.92 45.39
C ASP A 789 -3.51 15.25 46.67
N VAL A 790 -3.40 14.32 47.59
CA VAL A 790 -2.77 14.57 48.91
C VAL A 790 -1.29 14.21 48.88
N ALA A 791 -0.44 15.20 48.68
CA ALA A 791 1.01 15.01 48.52
C ALA A 791 1.69 14.30 49.74
N SER A 792 1.12 14.41 50.95
CA SER A 792 1.60 13.71 52.13
C SER A 792 1.12 12.27 52.26
N ASP A 793 0.09 11.90 51.49
CA ASP A 793 -0.46 10.55 51.40
C ASP A 793 -1.04 10.32 50.00
N LEU A 794 -0.15 10.02 49.07
CA LEU A 794 -0.53 9.85 47.63
C LEU A 794 -1.51 8.71 47.39
N LEU A 795 -1.63 7.77 48.34
CA LEU A 795 -2.55 6.65 48.24
C LEU A 795 -3.79 6.81 49.16
N ALA A 796 -4.02 8.03 49.65
CA ALA A 796 -5.25 8.35 50.35
C ALA A 796 -6.45 7.93 49.52
N GLN A 797 -7.39 7.23 50.13
CA GLN A 797 -8.55 6.64 49.46
C GLN A 797 -9.86 7.06 50.10
N ASN A 798 -10.89 7.02 49.30
CA ASN A 798 -12.26 7.06 49.77
C ASN A 798 -12.93 5.73 49.43
N GLY A 799 -13.24 4.89 50.43
CA GLY A 799 -13.87 3.59 50.28
C GLY A 799 -13.17 2.44 51.03
N ILE A 800 -13.57 1.21 50.72
CA ILE A 800 -13.15 -0.01 51.42
C ILE A 800 -12.03 -0.78 50.71
N ALA A 801 -11.92 -0.71 49.38
CA ALA A 801 -10.82 -1.33 48.68
C ALA A 801 -9.53 -0.52 48.92
N THR A 802 -8.39 -1.19 48.94
CA THR A 802 -7.10 -0.56 49.24
C THR A 802 -6.13 -0.75 48.08
N ILE A 803 -5.27 0.26 47.83
CA ILE A 803 -4.12 0.17 46.95
C ILE A 803 -2.83 0.28 47.78
N VAL A 804 -1.85 -0.56 47.47
CA VAL A 804 -0.51 -0.49 48.02
C VAL A 804 0.53 -0.47 46.89
N PRO A 805 1.64 0.27 47.08
CA PRO A 805 2.70 0.31 46.08
C PRO A 805 3.50 -1.00 46.12
N ALA A 806 3.93 -1.45 44.93
CA ALA A 806 4.71 -2.67 44.84
C ALA A 806 5.82 -2.51 43.76
N ILE A 807 6.86 -3.32 43.93
CA ILE A 807 7.87 -3.56 42.88
C ILE A 807 7.64 -4.99 42.41
N HIS A 808 7.71 -5.16 41.08
CA HIS A 808 7.54 -6.48 40.49
C HIS A 808 8.69 -6.82 39.54
N SER A 809 8.84 -8.10 39.28
CA SER A 809 9.68 -8.70 38.27
C SER A 809 9.08 -10.05 37.93
N LYS A 810 9.53 -10.71 36.90
CA LYS A 810 8.98 -12.00 36.44
C LYS A 810 8.74 -12.98 37.61
N GLY A 811 7.47 -13.29 37.85
CA GLY A 811 7.02 -14.20 38.87
C GLY A 811 7.24 -13.72 40.33
N SER A 812 7.39 -12.43 40.58
CA SER A 812 7.64 -11.86 41.89
C SER A 812 6.99 -10.49 42.04
N VAL A 813 6.24 -10.30 43.14
CA VAL A 813 5.67 -9.00 43.54
C VAL A 813 6.05 -8.75 45.03
N THR A 814 6.66 -7.61 45.28
CA THR A 814 7.04 -7.19 46.63
C THR A 814 6.35 -5.88 46.98
N VAL A 815 5.39 -5.96 47.89
CA VAL A 815 4.70 -4.77 48.41
C VAL A 815 5.70 -3.87 49.19
N ARG A 816 5.55 -2.55 49.01
CA ARG A 816 6.34 -1.53 49.69
C ARG A 816 5.49 -0.75 50.68
N GLY A 817 6.15 -0.19 51.69
CA GLY A 817 5.48 0.61 52.71
C GLY A 817 5.08 2.01 52.24
N THR A 818 5.82 2.55 51.27
CA THR A 818 5.60 3.89 50.70
C THR A 818 5.73 3.90 49.18
N THR A 819 5.13 4.88 48.56
CA THR A 819 5.28 5.12 47.10
C THR A 819 6.73 5.39 46.70
N ALA A 820 7.49 6.09 47.56
CA ALA A 820 8.91 6.37 47.34
C ALA A 820 9.76 5.08 47.29
N GLU A 821 9.48 4.07 48.14
CA GLU A 821 10.17 2.78 48.12
C GLU A 821 9.87 1.96 46.83
N ALA A 822 8.78 2.30 46.13
CA ALA A 822 8.43 1.75 44.83
C ALA A 822 8.81 2.69 43.68
N SER A 823 9.61 3.75 43.92
CA SER A 823 9.98 4.77 42.93
C SER A 823 8.80 5.49 42.27
N ILE A 824 7.61 5.44 42.89
CA ILE A 824 6.40 6.12 42.40
C ILE A 824 6.43 7.56 42.95
N ALA A 825 6.39 8.53 42.06
CA ALA A 825 6.51 9.94 42.37
C ALA A 825 5.22 10.74 42.09
N ALA A 826 4.98 11.80 42.86
CA ALA A 826 3.90 12.74 42.59
C ALA A 826 4.22 13.58 41.36
N VAL A 827 3.21 13.79 40.50
CA VAL A 827 3.25 14.64 39.32
C VAL A 827 1.96 15.47 39.23
N ALA A 828 1.93 16.45 38.31
CA ALA A 828 0.73 17.25 38.10
C ALA A 828 -0.35 16.43 37.33
N GLY A 829 -1.58 16.53 37.80
CA GLY A 829 -2.75 15.91 37.18
C GLY A 829 -3.30 16.71 35.98
N PRO A 830 -4.47 16.30 35.43
CA PRO A 830 -5.05 16.88 34.20
C PRO A 830 -5.51 18.33 34.36
N ALA A 831 -5.91 18.78 35.55
CA ALA A 831 -6.35 20.15 35.81
C ALA A 831 -5.50 20.81 36.91
N ASN A 832 -5.52 22.14 36.99
CA ASN A 832 -4.86 22.89 38.05
C ASN A 832 -5.44 22.48 39.40
N GLY A 833 -4.58 22.00 40.30
CA GLY A 833 -4.94 21.57 41.66
C GLY A 833 -5.18 20.06 41.77
N ASN A 834 -5.22 19.32 40.67
CA ASN A 834 -5.31 17.86 40.70
C ASN A 834 -3.91 17.24 40.77
N GLY A 835 -3.74 16.26 41.63
CA GLY A 835 -2.56 15.42 41.72
C GLY A 835 -2.58 14.26 40.72
N ALA A 836 -1.43 13.65 40.55
CA ALA A 836 -1.24 12.40 39.84
C ALA A 836 0.03 11.72 40.31
N ILE A 837 0.22 10.46 39.98
CA ILE A 837 1.46 9.73 40.23
C ILE A 837 2.07 9.22 38.95
N ALA A 838 3.40 9.22 38.87
CA ALA A 838 4.17 8.58 37.81
C ALA A 838 4.63 7.20 38.32
N VAL A 839 4.24 6.15 37.58
CA VAL A 839 4.59 4.76 37.85
C VAL A 839 5.65 4.34 36.83
N PRO A 840 6.91 4.14 37.22
CA PRO A 840 7.97 3.72 36.35
C PRO A 840 7.91 2.20 36.09
N VAL A 841 8.60 1.75 35.03
CA VAL A 841 8.76 0.32 34.71
C VAL A 841 9.29 -0.45 35.92
N GLY A 842 8.74 -1.63 36.18
CA GLY A 842 9.05 -2.46 37.33
C GLY A 842 8.36 -2.06 38.63
N SER A 843 7.52 -1.00 38.59
CA SER A 843 6.68 -0.56 39.71
C SER A 843 5.21 -0.74 39.38
N SER A 844 4.38 -0.99 40.34
CA SER A 844 2.96 -1.28 40.20
C SER A 844 2.14 -0.83 41.40
N LEU A 845 0.83 -0.86 41.23
CA LEU A 845 -0.12 -0.69 42.32
C LEU A 845 -0.88 -2.01 42.54
N MET A 846 -0.85 -2.57 43.72
CA MET A 846 -1.64 -3.74 44.10
C MET A 846 -2.94 -3.28 44.76
N MET A 847 -4.05 -3.48 44.10
CA MET A 847 -5.38 -3.27 44.65
C MET A 847 -5.87 -4.55 45.32
N LYS A 848 -6.50 -4.40 46.52
CA LYS A 848 -7.30 -5.40 47.20
C LYS A 848 -8.73 -4.92 47.32
N SER A 849 -9.68 -5.73 46.88
CA SER A 849 -11.10 -5.36 46.87
C SER A 849 -11.70 -5.22 48.26
N ASN A 850 -11.24 -6.05 49.23
CA ASN A 850 -11.73 -6.11 50.61
C ASN A 850 -13.24 -6.35 50.73
N LEU A 851 -13.88 -6.91 49.66
CA LEU A 851 -15.32 -7.15 49.58
C LEU A 851 -15.77 -8.48 50.26
N GLY A 852 -14.81 -9.28 50.74
CA GLY A 852 -15.10 -10.55 51.37
C GLY A 852 -15.63 -11.66 50.43
N THR A 853 -15.52 -11.45 49.12
CA THR A 853 -15.87 -12.42 48.07
C THR A 853 -14.60 -13.07 47.51
N ASP A 854 -14.69 -14.38 47.22
CA ASP A 854 -13.54 -15.15 46.70
C ASP A 854 -13.15 -14.76 45.27
N ALA A 855 -14.08 -14.22 44.48
CA ALA A 855 -13.82 -13.80 43.11
C ALA A 855 -14.94 -12.89 42.53
N LEU A 856 -14.58 -11.96 41.69
CA LEU A 856 -15.49 -11.08 40.97
C LEU A 856 -15.44 -11.38 39.47
N THR A 857 -16.60 -11.60 38.86
CA THR A 857 -16.80 -11.73 37.42
C THR A 857 -17.62 -10.58 36.86
N THR A 858 -18.08 -9.66 37.73
CA THR A 858 -18.82 -8.46 37.39
C THR A 858 -18.25 -7.30 38.22
N TYR A 859 -17.66 -6.30 37.52
CA TYR A 859 -17.03 -5.13 38.14
C TYR A 859 -16.72 -4.07 37.09
N SER A 860 -16.32 -2.87 37.53
CA SER A 860 -15.78 -1.84 36.65
C SER A 860 -14.55 -1.19 37.27
N ILE A 861 -13.54 -0.87 36.46
CA ILE A 861 -12.35 -0.14 36.87
C ILE A 861 -12.12 1.00 35.87
N MET A 862 -11.88 2.19 36.42
CA MET A 862 -11.56 3.39 35.66
C MET A 862 -10.16 3.87 36.04
N TRP A 863 -9.41 4.29 35.03
CA TRP A 863 -8.12 4.97 35.18
C TRP A 863 -8.11 6.25 34.37
N ASP A 864 -7.71 7.36 34.96
CA ASP A 864 -7.27 8.55 34.22
C ASP A 864 -5.77 8.43 34.03
N ILE A 865 -5.33 8.24 32.80
CA ILE A 865 -3.93 7.94 32.46
C ILE A 865 -3.33 8.93 31.45
N ARG A 866 -2.01 9.09 31.55
CA ARG A 866 -1.17 9.75 30.54
C ARG A 866 0.07 8.90 30.28
N ALA A 867 0.34 8.55 29.03
CA ALA A 867 1.55 7.86 28.60
C ALA A 867 2.25 8.68 27.51
N ASN A 868 3.56 8.88 27.65
CA ASN A 868 4.37 9.60 26.67
C ASN A 868 4.92 8.68 25.59
N ASP A 869 5.10 7.38 25.87
CA ASP A 869 5.47 6.35 24.90
C ASP A 869 4.32 5.33 24.78
N LEU A 870 3.70 5.29 23.62
CA LEU A 870 2.61 4.38 23.29
C LEU A 870 3.05 3.24 22.35
N ASN A 871 4.34 3.16 21.97
CA ASN A 871 4.82 2.12 21.06
C ASN A 871 4.97 0.77 21.78
N GLY A 872 4.52 -0.30 21.14
CA GLY A 872 4.54 -1.64 21.74
C GLY A 872 3.51 -1.80 22.86
N TYR A 873 3.72 -2.78 23.70
CA TYR A 873 2.81 -3.15 24.79
C TYR A 873 3.05 -2.32 26.05
N SER A 874 1.96 -2.06 26.79
CA SER A 874 1.98 -1.53 28.15
C SER A 874 0.80 -2.09 28.95
N ALA A 875 1.04 -2.87 29.97
CA ALA A 875 0.00 -3.47 30.80
C ALA A 875 -0.76 -2.42 31.61
N LEU A 876 -2.09 -2.51 31.65
CA LEU A 876 -2.98 -1.72 32.50
C LEU A 876 -3.49 -2.52 33.69
N LEU A 877 -3.89 -3.77 33.45
CA LEU A 877 -4.51 -4.64 34.43
C LEU A 877 -3.89 -6.04 34.37
N GLN A 878 -3.65 -6.63 35.55
CA GLN A 878 -3.35 -8.03 35.66
C GLN A 878 -4.17 -8.61 36.83
N ASN A 879 -4.82 -9.76 36.61
CA ASN A 879 -5.62 -10.43 37.63
C ASN A 879 -4.81 -11.38 38.52
N ASP A 880 -3.55 -11.66 38.17
CA ASP A 880 -2.64 -12.49 38.95
C ASP A 880 -1.77 -11.64 39.86
N LEU A 881 -2.07 -11.66 41.18
CA LEU A 881 -1.36 -10.92 42.22
C LEU A 881 0.08 -11.38 42.44
N SER A 882 0.51 -12.49 41.86
CA SER A 882 1.87 -13.02 41.93
C SER A 882 2.74 -12.67 40.72
N ASN A 883 2.17 -12.03 39.72
CA ASN A 883 2.87 -11.68 38.47
C ASN A 883 3.51 -12.87 37.77
N THR A 884 2.80 -13.99 37.71
CA THR A 884 3.26 -15.23 37.05
C THR A 884 2.61 -15.41 35.67
N LYS A 885 1.51 -14.71 35.43
CA LYS A 885 0.73 -14.75 34.18
C LYS A 885 0.93 -13.47 33.38
N ASP A 886 0.59 -13.53 32.11
CA ASP A 886 0.46 -12.40 31.21
C ASP A 886 -0.62 -11.41 31.69
N GLY A 887 -0.51 -10.15 31.29
CA GLY A 887 -1.47 -9.11 31.62
C GLY A 887 -2.88 -9.40 31.14
N SER A 888 -3.86 -8.76 31.74
CA SER A 888 -5.30 -8.98 31.50
C SER A 888 -5.94 -7.88 30.65
N LEU A 889 -5.29 -6.74 30.52
CA LEU A 889 -5.66 -5.62 29.66
C LEU A 889 -4.40 -4.80 29.36
N PHE A 890 -4.19 -4.48 28.09
CA PHE A 890 -3.01 -3.75 27.63
C PHE A 890 -3.36 -2.49 26.82
N ILE A 891 -2.39 -1.59 26.73
CA ILE A 891 -2.24 -0.62 25.64
C ILE A 891 -1.24 -1.23 24.64
N LEU A 892 -1.61 -1.31 23.36
CA LEU A 892 -0.73 -1.69 22.25
C LEU A 892 -0.78 -0.63 21.16
N ASN A 893 0.34 0.05 20.93
CA ASN A 893 0.45 1.12 19.95
C ASN A 893 -0.69 2.15 20.07
N GLY A 894 -1.00 2.55 21.30
CA GLY A 894 -2.05 3.53 21.62
C GLY A 894 -3.49 2.99 21.58
N LYS A 895 -3.72 1.72 21.38
CA LYS A 895 -5.05 1.07 21.42
C LYS A 895 -5.18 0.23 22.67
N VAL A 896 -6.39 0.13 23.24
CA VAL A 896 -6.65 -0.62 24.50
C VAL A 896 -7.38 -1.92 24.20
N GLY A 897 -6.96 -3.00 24.84
CA GLY A 897 -7.63 -4.29 24.69
C GLY A 897 -6.82 -5.50 25.14
N LEU A 898 -7.18 -6.66 24.61
CA LEU A 898 -6.51 -7.93 24.81
C LEU A 898 -6.71 -8.81 23.56
N ASN A 899 -5.62 -9.42 23.06
CA ASN A 899 -5.70 -10.44 22.02
C ASN A 899 -6.11 -11.80 22.64
N GLY A 900 -6.92 -12.55 21.90
CA GLY A 900 -7.28 -13.91 22.33
C GLY A 900 -8.58 -14.40 21.67
N SER A 901 -8.98 -15.60 22.02
CA SER A 901 -10.18 -16.26 21.47
C SER A 901 -11.50 -15.59 21.87
N HIS A 902 -11.48 -14.68 22.85
CA HIS A 902 -12.63 -13.90 23.32
C HIS A 902 -13.03 -12.72 22.40
N GLY A 903 -12.27 -12.42 21.34
CA GLY A 903 -12.62 -11.50 20.27
C GLY A 903 -12.59 -10.00 20.59
N MET A 904 -12.02 -9.57 21.72
CA MET A 904 -11.92 -8.15 22.06
C MET A 904 -10.98 -7.39 21.12
N GLY A 905 -9.76 -7.91 20.90
CA GLY A 905 -8.71 -7.22 20.15
C GLY A 905 -8.26 -5.90 20.79
N TYR A 906 -7.50 -5.08 20.04
CA TYR A 906 -7.04 -3.75 20.47
C TYR A 906 -7.79 -2.65 19.73
N ASN A 907 -8.44 -1.74 20.46
CA ASN A 907 -9.40 -0.80 19.90
C ASN A 907 -9.22 0.61 20.49
N GLY A 908 -9.85 1.61 19.82
CA GLY A 908 -9.77 3.01 20.23
C GLY A 908 -8.42 3.64 19.88
N SER A 909 -8.14 4.81 20.47
CA SER A 909 -6.88 5.52 20.24
C SER A 909 -6.59 6.42 21.43
N LEU A 910 -5.43 6.21 22.05
CA LEU A 910 -4.82 7.13 23.00
C LEU A 910 -3.83 8.05 22.28
N THR A 911 -3.67 9.26 22.75
CA THR A 911 -2.70 10.24 22.23
C THR A 911 -1.55 10.39 23.22
N ALA A 912 -0.30 10.22 22.76
CA ALA A 912 0.87 10.38 23.60
C ALA A 912 0.91 11.76 24.26
N GLY A 913 1.20 11.80 25.56
CA GLY A 913 1.27 13.02 26.36
C GLY A 913 -0.08 13.66 26.73
N LYS A 914 -1.21 13.13 26.27
CA LYS A 914 -2.56 13.58 26.67
C LYS A 914 -3.13 12.70 27.78
N TRP A 915 -3.95 13.30 28.65
CA TRP A 915 -4.75 12.57 29.61
C TRP A 915 -5.97 11.94 28.93
N HIS A 916 -6.21 10.69 29.22
CA HIS A 916 -7.37 9.92 28.76
C HIS A 916 -8.03 9.18 29.92
N ARG A 917 -9.34 9.08 29.92
CA ARG A 917 -10.09 8.22 30.84
C ARG A 917 -10.33 6.86 30.18
N VAL A 918 -9.72 5.82 30.71
CA VAL A 918 -9.96 4.43 30.31
C VAL A 918 -10.86 3.79 31.35
N LEU A 919 -12.00 3.26 30.90
CA LEU A 919 -12.91 2.48 31.75
C LEU A 919 -13.00 1.06 31.18
N PHE A 920 -12.78 0.09 32.04
CA PHE A 920 -12.96 -1.32 31.73
C PHE A 920 -14.13 -1.86 32.55
N VAL A 921 -15.16 -2.33 31.87
CA VAL A 921 -16.37 -2.94 32.44
C VAL A 921 -16.34 -4.41 32.18
N VAL A 922 -16.44 -5.21 33.20
CA VAL A 922 -16.60 -6.67 33.12
C VAL A 922 -17.97 -7.03 33.67
N ASP A 923 -18.76 -7.72 32.85
CA ASP A 923 -20.11 -8.20 33.21
C ASP A 923 -20.21 -9.69 32.90
N GLU A 924 -20.39 -10.49 33.94
CA GLU A 924 -20.40 -11.97 33.89
C GLU A 924 -19.23 -12.55 33.09
N GLY A 925 -18.02 -11.93 33.23
CA GLY A 925 -16.81 -12.32 32.52
C GLY A 925 -16.67 -11.78 31.10
N TYR A 926 -17.62 -10.98 30.57
CA TYR A 926 -17.49 -10.27 29.30
C TYR A 926 -16.88 -8.90 29.52
N GLY A 927 -15.79 -8.59 28.79
CA GLY A 927 -15.09 -7.33 28.92
C GLY A 927 -15.57 -6.29 27.90
N THR A 928 -15.74 -5.04 28.35
CA THR A 928 -16.03 -3.87 27.50
C THR A 928 -15.08 -2.74 27.87
N VAL A 929 -14.46 -2.13 26.86
CA VAL A 929 -13.52 -0.99 27.02
C VAL A 929 -14.18 0.29 26.55
N TYR A 930 -14.07 1.35 27.36
CA TYR A 930 -14.40 2.73 26.99
C TYR A 930 -13.16 3.62 27.11
N ILE A 931 -13.03 4.56 26.19
CA ILE A 931 -12.02 5.64 26.24
C ILE A 931 -12.77 6.96 26.16
N ASP A 932 -12.55 7.86 27.13
CA ASP A 932 -13.20 9.17 27.22
C ASP A 932 -14.74 9.10 27.10
N GLY A 933 -15.36 8.12 27.75
CA GLY A 933 -16.79 7.87 27.71
C GLY A 933 -17.31 7.14 26.46
N VAL A 934 -16.45 6.91 25.46
CA VAL A 934 -16.82 6.25 24.21
C VAL A 934 -16.49 4.76 24.27
N LYS A 935 -17.45 3.88 23.96
CA LYS A 935 -17.22 2.44 23.84
C LYS A 935 -16.33 2.16 22.63
N VAL A 936 -15.16 1.54 22.86
CA VAL A 936 -14.20 1.26 21.78
C VAL A 936 -14.02 -0.23 21.49
N GLY A 937 -14.23 -1.12 22.47
CA GLY A 937 -14.07 -2.57 22.31
C GLY A 937 -14.97 -3.36 23.22
N GLN A 938 -15.33 -4.57 22.79
CA GLN A 938 -16.10 -5.54 23.59
C GLN A 938 -15.72 -6.95 23.19
N SER A 939 -15.64 -7.85 24.17
CA SER A 939 -15.48 -9.29 23.91
C SER A 939 -16.76 -9.92 23.38
N ASN A 940 -16.61 -10.97 22.59
CA ASN A 940 -17.71 -11.78 22.08
C ASN A 940 -17.96 -13.06 22.92
N SER A 941 -17.10 -13.32 23.90
CA SER A 941 -17.19 -14.41 24.86
C SER A 941 -16.61 -14.01 26.21
N SER A 942 -17.01 -14.69 27.28
CA SER A 942 -16.42 -14.51 28.61
C SER A 942 -14.96 -14.98 28.63
N CYS A 943 -14.14 -14.36 29.48
CA CYS A 943 -12.73 -14.68 29.63
C CYS A 943 -12.33 -14.70 31.13
N ASP A 944 -12.74 -15.73 31.87
CA ASP A 944 -12.43 -15.86 33.29
C ASP A 944 -10.94 -15.92 33.59
N GLU A 945 -10.16 -16.48 32.68
CA GLU A 945 -8.70 -16.57 32.82
C GLU A 945 -8.03 -15.20 33.01
N HIS A 946 -8.46 -14.17 32.28
CA HIS A 946 -7.89 -12.85 32.32
C HIS A 946 -8.71 -11.84 33.13
N TRP A 947 -10.05 -11.96 33.17
CA TRP A 947 -10.90 -10.90 33.73
C TRP A 947 -11.61 -11.26 35.06
N LYS A 948 -11.48 -12.46 35.51
CA LYS A 948 -11.97 -12.83 36.85
C LYS A 948 -10.96 -12.35 37.89
N LEU A 949 -11.36 -11.38 38.70
CA LEU A 949 -10.54 -10.92 39.84
C LEU A 949 -10.77 -11.87 41.03
N SER A 950 -9.66 -12.35 41.63
CA SER A 950 -9.74 -13.11 42.92
C SER A 950 -10.03 -12.17 44.10
N THR A 951 -9.02 -11.72 44.79
CA THR A 951 -9.16 -10.75 45.90
C THR A 951 -8.72 -9.35 45.53
N GLY A 952 -8.26 -9.14 44.29
CA GLY A 952 -7.76 -7.85 43.80
C GLY A 952 -7.12 -7.95 42.44
N ALA A 953 -6.32 -6.93 42.09
CA ALA A 953 -5.64 -6.79 40.82
C ALA A 953 -4.28 -6.08 40.97
N LEU A 954 -3.35 -6.33 40.04
CA LEU A 954 -2.20 -5.50 39.82
C LEU A 954 -2.49 -4.49 38.70
N PHE A 955 -2.13 -3.25 38.88
CA PHE A 955 -2.17 -2.20 37.87
C PHE A 955 -0.77 -1.87 37.39
N PHE A 956 -0.60 -1.74 36.09
CA PHE A 956 0.67 -1.37 35.43
C PHE A 956 1.78 -2.40 35.65
N ALA A 957 1.46 -3.68 35.66
CA ALA A 957 2.39 -4.78 35.83
C ALA A 957 2.15 -5.89 34.81
N ASP A 958 3.25 -6.47 34.34
CA ASP A 958 3.27 -7.65 33.49
C ASP A 958 4.39 -8.61 33.88
N ASN A 959 4.27 -9.91 33.52
CA ASN A 959 5.21 -10.93 33.91
C ASN A 959 6.47 -11.01 33.05
N ASP A 960 6.46 -10.51 31.83
CA ASP A 960 7.57 -10.60 30.89
C ASP A 960 8.16 -9.25 30.44
N GLY A 961 7.70 -8.15 31.07
CA GLY A 961 8.29 -6.81 30.89
C GLY A 961 7.56 -5.95 29.84
N GLU A 962 6.31 -6.28 29.53
CA GLU A 962 5.46 -5.47 28.67
C GLU A 962 4.87 -4.27 29.42
N GLU A 963 5.76 -3.37 29.89
CA GLU A 963 5.38 -2.16 30.63
C GLU A 963 6.07 -0.92 30.05
N LYS A 964 5.39 0.19 30.18
CA LYS A 964 5.93 1.54 29.92
C LYS A 964 5.69 2.43 31.13
N PRO A 965 6.50 3.49 31.32
CA PRO A 965 6.19 4.50 32.32
C PRO A 965 4.82 5.10 32.04
N ILE A 966 3.94 5.12 33.04
CA ILE A 966 2.57 5.63 32.93
C ILE A 966 2.29 6.59 34.10
N GLU A 967 1.50 7.61 33.85
CA GLU A 967 1.00 8.50 34.88
C GLU A 967 -0.50 8.24 35.05
N THR A 968 -0.98 8.30 36.30
CA THR A 968 -2.40 8.16 36.61
C THR A 968 -2.84 9.21 37.61
N ALA A 969 -3.98 9.88 37.30
CA ALA A 969 -4.53 10.96 38.13
C ALA A 969 -5.74 10.52 38.95
N GLU A 970 -6.49 9.55 38.48
CA GLU A 970 -7.61 9.00 39.23
C GLU A 970 -7.77 7.51 38.93
N ILE A 971 -8.10 6.72 39.94
CA ILE A 971 -8.53 5.33 39.80
C ILE A 971 -9.82 5.17 40.57
N ARG A 972 -10.85 4.56 39.97
CA ARG A 972 -12.11 4.17 40.63
C ARG A 972 -12.40 2.69 40.42
N PHE A 973 -12.93 2.06 41.44
CA PHE A 973 -13.35 0.67 41.41
C PHE A 973 -14.79 0.53 41.84
N TRP A 974 -15.58 -0.19 41.05
CA TRP A 974 -16.97 -0.58 41.33
C TRP A 974 -17.06 -2.09 41.33
N ASP A 975 -17.87 -2.65 42.23
CA ASP A 975 -18.24 -4.07 42.38
C ASP A 975 -19.43 -4.45 41.45
N LYS A 976 -19.68 -3.67 40.44
CA LYS A 976 -20.74 -3.84 39.45
C LYS A 976 -20.32 -3.36 38.07
N ALA A 977 -20.96 -3.89 37.02
CA ALA A 977 -20.86 -3.40 35.69
C ALA A 977 -21.59 -2.05 35.53
N LEU A 978 -20.90 -1.02 35.10
CA LEU A 978 -21.54 0.24 34.76
C LEU A 978 -22.29 0.10 33.45
N SER A 979 -23.50 0.69 33.37
CA SER A 979 -24.26 0.76 32.12
C SER A 979 -23.55 1.60 31.06
N PRO A 980 -23.82 1.43 29.76
CA PRO A 980 -23.27 2.28 28.71
C PRO A 980 -23.51 3.79 28.94
N LYS A 981 -24.70 4.16 29.51
CA LYS A 981 -25.03 5.54 29.85
C LYS A 981 -24.17 6.06 31.01
N GLN A 982 -23.96 5.24 32.04
CA GLN A 982 -23.09 5.58 33.19
C GLN A 982 -21.62 5.73 32.72
N ALA A 983 -21.14 4.83 31.84
CA ALA A 983 -19.82 4.91 31.25
C ALA A 983 -19.63 6.20 30.43
N GLN A 984 -20.61 6.58 29.64
CA GLN A 984 -20.62 7.84 28.89
C GLN A 984 -20.66 9.06 29.80
N SER A 985 -21.45 9.02 30.89
CA SER A 985 -21.54 10.11 31.86
C SER A 985 -20.22 10.42 32.57
N LEU A 986 -19.33 9.44 32.66
CA LEU A 986 -17.98 9.66 33.22
C LEU A 986 -17.11 10.57 32.33
N GLY A 987 -17.34 10.61 31.01
CA GLY A 987 -16.68 11.51 30.07
C GLY A 987 -15.16 11.29 29.98
N SER A 988 -14.42 12.38 29.69
CA SER A 988 -12.97 12.38 29.60
C SER A 988 -12.30 12.77 30.93
N ALA A 989 -11.00 12.48 31.06
CA ALA A 989 -10.17 12.89 32.20
C ALA A 989 -10.01 14.42 32.32
N VAL A 990 -10.19 15.17 31.23
CA VAL A 990 -10.14 16.64 31.17
C VAL A 990 -11.55 17.16 30.88
N GLN A 991 -12.12 17.96 31.77
CA GLN A 991 -13.39 18.68 31.57
C GLN A 991 -13.13 20.09 31.11
#